data_463f5e526d39da04189bb8792018701a
#
_entry.id   463f5e526d39da04189bb8792018701a
#
_cell.length_a   1.000
_cell.length_b   1.000
_cell.length_c   1.000
_cell.angle_alpha   90.00
_cell.angle_beta   90.00
_cell.angle_gamma   90.00
#
_symmetry.space_group_name_H-M   'P 1'
#
loop_
_entity.id
_entity.type
_entity.pdbx_description
1 polymer ?
#
loop_
_entity_poly.entity_id
_entity_poly.type
_entity_poly.pdbx_seq_one_letter_code
_entity_poly.pdbx_strand_id
1 'polypeptide(L)'
;MMKILLGLVAAVVVATGGFFGFELYAQHRIASEIDTAFAQIRAAGGKASHGPISFDLLKRTVTIADIATETAAQAPVSVKIATITASGVGQADPTRFSADSIDVSNAEIGVGMSGAMNLRVVYKSPRISVRDFSGPAGVKPPAFESGVDAIRFGLEQFAHITASSVTAEGMTGTVNFVAAPDVSGKGDFSYSGVAMEGIKDGKIASVRVDGVNFTFTTQAADKADKRTGKLESAASYDVDTAALAAILNPQPGDDHYVRAYRQATMGAYTFTSAQGVRAHIDGVTIDDVGARPARMQLAALLAMLPAAGSQPTPAEARKMMEKVAGLYEGLHLGNAEIRGMSVETPQGPLKLSAIRYNLDDGKADFAIEGVDANTPAGPFKMGRLALKSFDIAGMMRQFAQLATPGQPPSPAEALALLRALEGIEVKGVVAPFKTTGKQVTIDTVSLNWGQFVGVIPTQAHLVAKMVSPVDATDANQKPLLDGGLDTLAVDLDLGAAWTEASGNFALSPATIDIGNLVKASAGVSLAHVPRGVFSPELPQAMQNAAQVEIGTLELNLHDAGAVDMLVAQFARSHNVGRDAARAAIVDNIKASGQQIAGATPEGTAAVEAISRFVETPGQTLLIRLTPRAKAPVLQLLQLLKTDPASALAEFKIEASTGL
;
A
#
# COMPACT_ATOMS: atom_id res chain seq x y z
N MET A 1 13.81 11.83 6.10
CA MET A 1 14.42 13.17 6.15
C MET A 1 13.92 14.00 7.32
N MET A 2 12.62 14.24 7.52
CA MET A 2 12.08 15.06 8.60
C MET A 2 12.42 14.55 10.00
N LYS A 3 12.45 13.22 10.24
CA LYS A 3 12.89 12.63 11.53
C LYS A 3 14.35 12.92 11.87
N ILE A 4 15.23 13.01 10.87
CA ILE A 4 16.63 13.37 11.04
C ILE A 4 16.76 14.86 11.38
N LEU A 5 15.94 15.71 10.76
CA LEU A 5 15.91 17.16 11.04
C LEU A 5 15.41 17.45 12.46
N LEU A 6 14.37 16.76 12.91
CA LEU A 6 13.87 16.81 14.29
C LEU A 6 14.94 16.39 15.31
N GLY A 7 15.65 15.29 15.05
CA GLY A 7 16.76 14.84 15.89
C GLY A 7 17.93 15.84 15.94
N LEU A 8 18.20 16.52 14.84
CA LEU A 8 19.28 17.50 14.72
C LEU A 8 18.96 18.81 15.46
N VAL A 9 17.74 19.34 15.31
CA VAL A 9 17.31 20.53 16.07
C VAL A 9 17.20 20.18 17.56
N ALA A 10 16.72 18.95 17.89
CA ALA A 10 16.76 18.45 19.25
C ALA A 10 18.18 18.41 19.81
N ALA A 11 19.16 17.94 19.04
CA ALA A 11 20.56 17.91 19.48
C ALA A 11 21.13 19.33 19.73
N VAL A 12 20.75 20.30 18.86
CA VAL A 12 21.16 21.72 19.08
C VAL A 12 20.47 22.31 20.30
N VAL A 13 19.17 22.09 20.48
CA VAL A 13 18.41 22.57 21.63
C VAL A 13 18.87 21.88 22.92
N VAL A 14 19.17 20.57 22.88
CA VAL A 14 19.72 19.83 24.03
C VAL A 14 21.16 20.23 24.30
N ALA A 15 22.00 20.44 23.29
CA ALA A 15 23.35 20.94 23.47
C ALA A 15 23.33 22.35 24.11
N THR A 16 22.44 23.24 23.63
CA THR A 16 22.28 24.56 24.22
C THR A 16 21.65 24.52 25.63
N GLY A 17 20.58 23.73 25.83
CA GLY A 17 19.93 23.60 27.14
C GLY A 17 20.73 22.84 28.18
N GLY A 18 21.50 21.82 27.77
CA GLY A 18 22.36 21.05 28.67
C GLY A 18 23.59 21.79 29.20
N PHE A 19 23.95 22.91 28.56
CA PHE A 19 25.10 23.72 28.97
C PHE A 19 24.78 24.79 30.03
N PHE A 20 23.50 25.08 30.30
CA PHE A 20 23.11 26.17 31.19
C PHE A 20 22.56 25.65 32.52
N GLY A 21 23.43 25.09 33.37
CA GLY A 21 23.15 24.87 34.78
C GLY A 21 23.35 26.18 35.56
N PHE A 22 22.27 26.93 35.85
CA PHE A 22 22.34 28.26 36.37
C PHE A 22 21.87 28.38 37.84
N GLU A 23 22.77 28.68 38.75
CA GLU A 23 22.48 29.53 39.90
C GLU A 23 23.02 30.94 39.61
N LEU A 24 22.15 31.95 39.69
CA LEU A 24 22.45 33.38 39.49
C LEU A 24 23.40 33.91 40.60
N TYR A 25 24.65 33.49 40.62
CA TYR A 25 25.69 34.07 41.46
C TYR A 25 27.01 34.19 40.70
N ALA A 26 27.28 35.42 40.23
CA ALA A 26 28.57 35.94 39.76
C ALA A 26 29.23 35.21 38.56
N GLN A 27 29.84 35.97 37.65
CA GLN A 27 30.58 35.55 36.43
C GLN A 27 31.48 34.30 36.60
N HIS A 28 32.03 34.10 37.80
CA HIS A 28 32.93 32.98 38.10
C HIS A 28 32.22 31.62 38.19
N ARG A 29 30.96 31.59 38.59
CA ARG A 29 30.21 30.33 38.76
C ARG A 29 29.65 29.82 37.44
N ILE A 30 29.22 30.72 36.57
CA ILE A 30 28.72 30.40 35.22
C ILE A 30 29.81 29.70 34.39
N ALA A 31 31.01 30.29 34.36
CA ALA A 31 32.16 29.73 33.69
C ALA A 31 32.51 28.34 34.25
N SER A 32 32.52 28.17 35.57
CA SER A 32 32.85 26.91 36.24
C SER A 32 31.86 25.79 35.97
N GLU A 33 30.55 26.08 35.85
CA GLU A 33 29.55 25.05 35.53
C GLU A 33 29.58 24.63 34.07
N ILE A 34 29.82 25.55 33.13
CA ILE A 34 30.07 25.24 31.73
C ILE A 34 31.34 24.40 31.60
N ASP A 35 32.45 24.80 32.23
CA ASP A 35 33.70 24.03 32.27
C ASP A 35 33.47 22.61 32.83
N THR A 36 32.62 22.46 33.84
CA THR A 36 32.25 21.17 34.43
C THR A 36 31.48 20.30 33.44
N ALA A 37 30.51 20.85 32.68
CA ALA A 37 29.79 20.13 31.66
C ALA A 37 30.71 19.63 30.54
N PHE A 38 31.65 20.47 30.10
CA PHE A 38 32.67 20.08 29.12
C PHE A 38 33.65 19.03 29.68
N ALA A 39 34.01 19.11 30.96
CA ALA A 39 34.82 18.10 31.63
C ALA A 39 34.12 16.74 31.71
N GLN A 40 32.81 16.72 31.90
CA GLN A 40 32.02 15.47 31.88
C GLN A 40 32.04 14.79 30.49
N ILE A 41 31.90 15.55 29.41
CA ILE A 41 32.03 15.01 28.05
C ILE A 41 33.42 14.39 27.84
N ARG A 42 34.48 15.09 28.29
CA ARG A 42 35.86 14.57 28.23
C ARG A 42 36.05 13.31 29.07
N ALA A 43 35.47 13.29 30.28
CA ALA A 43 35.51 12.13 31.18
C ALA A 43 34.78 10.90 30.58
N ALA A 44 33.75 11.13 29.76
CA ALA A 44 33.07 10.06 28.99
C ALA A 44 33.87 9.63 27.75
N GLY A 45 35.11 10.07 27.55
CA GLY A 45 35.99 9.73 26.44
C GLY A 45 35.78 10.56 25.18
N GLY A 46 34.85 11.52 25.16
CA GLY A 46 34.64 12.46 24.08
C GLY A 46 35.64 13.60 24.05
N LYS A 47 35.60 14.43 22.99
CA LYS A 47 36.35 15.69 22.91
C LYS A 47 35.38 16.84 23.13
N ALA A 48 35.76 17.82 23.95
CA ALA A 48 34.95 19.00 24.21
C ALA A 48 35.84 20.21 24.59
N SER A 49 35.58 21.34 23.93
CA SER A 49 36.25 22.61 24.15
C SER A 49 35.29 23.76 23.90
N HIS A 50 35.54 24.89 24.54
CA HIS A 50 34.90 26.17 24.30
C HIS A 50 35.91 27.32 24.38
N GLY A 51 35.57 28.46 23.79
CA GLY A 51 36.30 29.72 23.91
C GLY A 51 35.80 30.56 25.09
N PRO A 52 35.95 31.88 25.02
CA PRO A 52 35.57 32.76 26.11
C PRO A 52 34.06 32.75 26.38
N ILE A 53 33.75 32.87 27.69
CA ILE A 53 32.38 33.03 28.20
C ILE A 53 32.25 34.46 28.72
N SER A 54 31.23 35.19 28.28
CA SER A 54 30.92 36.53 28.75
C SER A 54 29.49 36.62 29.27
N PHE A 55 29.27 37.45 30.28
CA PHE A 55 27.98 37.70 30.89
C PHE A 55 27.74 39.20 31.07
N ASP A 56 26.64 39.71 30.53
CA ASP A 56 26.14 41.08 30.71
C ASP A 56 25.01 41.07 31.75
N LEU A 57 25.30 41.51 32.97
CA LEU A 57 24.36 41.53 34.09
C LEU A 57 23.13 42.42 33.85
N LEU A 58 23.28 43.54 33.15
CA LEU A 58 22.21 44.50 32.92
C LEU A 58 21.21 43.96 31.88
N LYS A 59 21.72 43.32 30.86
CA LYS A 59 20.92 42.70 29.81
C LYS A 59 20.56 41.26 30.09
N ARG A 60 21.07 40.68 31.17
CA ARG A 60 20.93 39.26 31.48
C ARG A 60 21.29 38.38 30.28
N THR A 61 22.44 38.70 29.64
CA THR A 61 22.87 38.05 28.40
C THR A 61 24.13 37.24 28.64
N VAL A 62 24.14 35.97 28.25
CA VAL A 62 25.28 35.07 28.26
C VAL A 62 25.74 34.82 26.83
N THR A 63 27.03 34.91 26.58
CA THR A 63 27.60 34.55 25.28
C THR A 63 28.75 33.56 25.50
N ILE A 64 28.76 32.49 24.71
CA ILE A 64 29.79 31.45 24.69
C ILE A 64 30.30 31.35 23.24
N ALA A 65 31.61 31.45 23.08
CA ALA A 65 32.25 31.36 21.75
C ALA A 65 32.94 29.99 21.55
N ASP A 66 33.19 29.65 20.29
CA ASP A 66 34.08 28.58 19.80
C ASP A 66 33.80 27.21 20.45
N ILE A 67 32.55 26.78 20.45
CA ILE A 67 32.12 25.50 21.02
C ILE A 67 32.44 24.38 20.02
N ALA A 68 33.12 23.33 20.50
CA ALA A 68 33.35 22.11 19.77
C ALA A 68 33.19 20.87 20.65
N THR A 69 32.37 19.92 20.24
CA THR A 69 32.19 18.63 20.93
C THR A 69 32.20 17.48 19.95
N GLU A 70 32.70 16.33 20.38
CA GLU A 70 32.69 15.08 19.62
C GLU A 70 32.52 13.91 20.60
N THR A 71 31.55 13.03 20.34
CA THR A 71 31.32 11.82 21.17
C THR A 71 32.36 10.73 20.87
N ALA A 72 32.68 9.90 21.87
CA ALA A 72 33.62 8.78 21.74
C ALA A 72 33.06 7.54 21.06
N ALA A 73 31.80 7.54 20.58
CA ALA A 73 31.12 6.38 20.00
C ALA A 73 31.72 5.95 18.66
N GLN A 74 31.54 4.69 18.26
CA GLN A 74 31.87 4.19 16.91
C GLN A 74 31.13 4.96 15.81
N ALA A 75 30.01 5.61 16.16
CA ALA A 75 29.25 6.53 15.32
C ALA A 75 29.34 7.94 15.92
N PRO A 76 30.42 8.69 15.65
CA PRO A 76 30.66 9.96 16.32
C PRO A 76 29.63 11.02 15.91
N VAL A 77 29.07 11.68 16.92
CA VAL A 77 28.32 12.93 16.75
C VAL A 77 29.28 14.07 17.06
N SER A 78 29.47 14.98 16.11
CA SER A 78 30.28 16.16 16.27
C SER A 78 29.43 17.43 16.19
N VAL A 79 29.66 18.40 17.08
CA VAL A 79 28.98 19.70 17.08
C VAL A 79 30.05 20.79 17.13
N LYS A 80 29.95 21.76 16.21
CA LYS A 80 30.76 22.98 16.24
C LYS A 80 29.84 24.17 16.15
N ILE A 81 30.03 25.18 17.00
CA ILE A 81 29.22 26.39 17.03
C ILE A 81 30.15 27.58 17.25
N ALA A 82 30.07 28.59 16.38
CA ALA A 82 30.89 29.75 16.55
C ALA A 82 30.48 30.57 17.77
N THR A 83 29.16 30.79 17.97
CA THR A 83 28.69 31.58 19.13
C THR A 83 27.28 31.15 19.52
N ILE A 84 27.04 31.03 20.81
CA ILE A 84 25.69 30.95 21.41
C ILE A 84 25.50 32.22 22.26
N THR A 85 24.40 32.93 22.02
CA THR A 85 23.97 34.08 22.81
C THR A 85 22.59 33.85 23.37
N ALA A 86 22.45 33.79 24.70
CA ALA A 86 21.17 33.68 25.39
C ALA A 86 20.87 35.02 26.09
N SER A 87 19.71 35.61 25.76
CA SER A 87 19.26 36.90 26.28
C SER A 87 18.03 36.75 27.17
N GLY A 88 17.87 37.63 28.16
CA GLY A 88 16.78 37.55 29.14
C GLY A 88 16.91 36.31 30.04
N VAL A 89 18.13 35.87 30.29
CA VAL A 89 18.38 34.65 31.09
C VAL A 89 17.85 34.79 32.49
N GLY A 90 17.11 33.80 32.96
CA GLY A 90 16.52 33.72 34.28
C GLY A 90 16.50 32.30 34.83
N GLN A 91 16.52 32.19 36.15
CA GLN A 91 16.39 30.93 36.87
C GLN A 91 15.43 31.13 38.05
N ALA A 92 14.15 30.89 37.80
CA ALA A 92 13.13 30.93 38.83
C ALA A 92 13.12 29.66 39.71
N ASP A 93 13.62 28.56 39.17
CA ASP A 93 13.73 27.22 39.78
C ASP A 93 15.18 26.74 39.62
N PRO A 94 15.85 26.26 40.69
CA PRO A 94 17.23 25.75 40.62
C PRO A 94 17.44 24.61 39.61
N THR A 95 16.38 23.88 39.27
CA THR A 95 16.41 22.75 38.29
C THR A 95 16.15 23.16 36.84
N ARG A 96 15.70 24.40 36.61
CA ARG A 96 15.34 24.92 35.29
C ARG A 96 15.93 26.28 35.03
N PHE A 97 16.25 26.55 33.77
CA PHE A 97 16.57 27.89 33.33
C PHE A 97 15.63 28.35 32.21
N SER A 98 15.51 29.65 32.03
CA SER A 98 14.74 30.27 30.94
C SER A 98 15.57 31.32 30.23
N ALA A 99 15.20 31.59 28.98
CA ALA A 99 15.75 32.69 28.18
C ALA A 99 14.66 33.23 27.25
N ASP A 100 14.59 34.56 27.13
CA ASP A 100 13.67 35.19 26.19
C ASP A 100 14.06 34.85 24.73
N SER A 101 15.38 34.73 24.48
CA SER A 101 15.90 34.24 23.20
C SER A 101 17.27 33.54 23.38
N ILE A 102 17.49 32.53 22.51
CA ILE A 102 18.80 31.91 22.32
C ILE A 102 19.12 31.97 20.83
N ASP A 103 20.18 32.66 20.48
CA ASP A 103 20.68 32.76 19.11
C ASP A 103 21.99 31.97 18.97
N VAL A 104 22.05 31.06 18.02
CA VAL A 104 23.19 30.21 17.68
C VAL A 104 23.71 30.60 16.33
N SER A 105 24.98 30.94 16.21
CA SER A 105 25.60 31.33 14.93
C SER A 105 26.58 30.26 14.44
N ASN A 106 26.58 30.02 13.12
CA ASN A 106 27.48 29.11 12.42
C ASN A 106 27.56 27.72 13.08
N ALA A 107 26.42 27.08 13.24
CA ALA A 107 26.34 25.71 13.73
C ALA A 107 26.72 24.70 12.65
N GLU A 108 27.60 23.76 12.98
CA GLU A 108 27.93 22.58 12.17
C GLU A 108 27.72 21.33 13.02
N ILE A 109 26.91 20.38 12.51
CA ILE A 109 26.61 19.12 13.19
C ILE A 109 26.94 17.98 12.24
N GLY A 110 27.84 17.10 12.65
CA GLY A 110 28.23 15.89 11.94
C GLY A 110 27.69 14.64 12.64
N VAL A 111 27.11 13.73 11.87
CA VAL A 111 26.67 12.42 12.35
C VAL A 111 27.29 11.34 11.48
N GLY A 112 28.03 10.41 12.09
CA GLY A 112 28.57 9.22 11.46
C GLY A 112 27.72 8.01 11.81
N MET A 113 27.58 7.07 10.89
CA MET A 113 27.07 5.72 11.13
C MET A 113 27.99 4.72 10.45
N SER A 114 28.37 3.68 11.16
CA SER A 114 29.22 2.59 10.66
C SER A 114 28.48 1.27 10.84
N GLY A 115 28.59 0.38 9.85
CA GLY A 115 27.91 -0.91 9.86
C GLY A 115 27.84 -1.51 8.46
N ALA A 116 26.70 -2.04 8.07
CA ALA A 116 26.46 -2.54 6.72
C ALA A 116 26.66 -1.45 5.63
N MET A 117 26.53 -0.19 6.02
CA MET A 117 26.83 0.98 5.21
C MET A 117 27.54 2.02 6.09
N ASN A 118 28.64 2.59 5.58
CA ASN A 118 29.25 3.75 6.21
C ASN A 118 28.57 5.01 5.69
N LEU A 119 27.95 5.77 6.59
CA LEU A 119 27.23 7.01 6.26
C LEU A 119 27.81 8.15 7.11
N ARG A 120 28.08 9.26 6.47
CA ARG A 120 28.44 10.53 7.12
C ARG A 120 27.55 11.64 6.62
N VAL A 121 26.88 12.32 7.53
CA VAL A 121 26.03 13.48 7.23
C VAL A 121 26.57 14.67 8.01
N VAL A 122 26.73 15.81 7.34
CA VAL A 122 27.14 17.07 7.97
C VAL A 122 26.09 18.11 7.63
N TYR A 123 25.57 18.78 8.64
CA TYR A 123 24.63 19.90 8.52
C TYR A 123 25.30 21.18 8.97
N LYS A 124 25.00 22.29 8.29
CA LYS A 124 25.46 23.64 8.64
C LYS A 124 24.29 24.59 8.62
N SER A 125 24.19 25.42 9.65
CA SER A 125 23.22 26.51 9.75
C SER A 125 23.94 27.80 10.12
N PRO A 126 23.76 28.88 9.33
CA PRO A 126 24.35 30.18 9.67
C PRO A 126 23.77 30.74 10.96
N ARG A 127 22.48 30.57 11.17
CA ARG A 127 21.78 31.04 12.36
C ARG A 127 20.62 30.14 12.73
N ILE A 128 20.49 29.86 14.05
CA ILE A 128 19.32 29.22 14.65
C ILE A 128 18.86 30.12 15.78
N SER A 129 17.57 30.43 15.84
CA SER A 129 16.97 31.28 16.90
C SER A 129 15.89 30.49 17.62
N VAL A 130 15.95 30.50 18.96
CA VAL A 130 14.95 29.93 19.87
C VAL A 130 14.29 31.06 20.63
N ARG A 131 12.97 31.05 20.81
CA ARG A 131 12.21 32.06 21.54
C ARG A 131 11.49 31.45 22.74
N ASP A 132 11.37 32.20 23.80
CA ASP A 132 10.67 31.88 25.06
C ASP A 132 11.06 30.48 25.57
N PHE A 133 12.37 30.25 25.65
CA PHE A 133 12.92 28.97 26.06
C PHE A 133 12.79 28.75 27.55
N SER A 134 12.37 27.53 27.96
CA SER A 134 12.57 27.04 29.34
C SER A 134 12.92 25.56 29.30
N GLY A 135 13.93 25.16 30.02
CA GLY A 135 14.41 23.79 30.03
C GLY A 135 15.18 23.44 31.32
N PRO A 136 15.62 22.17 31.45
CA PRO A 136 16.39 21.74 32.64
C PRO A 136 17.73 22.44 32.69
N ALA A 137 18.16 22.77 33.91
CA ALA A 137 19.44 23.45 34.18
C ALA A 137 20.66 22.53 33.96
N GLY A 138 20.48 21.25 33.82
CA GLY A 138 21.55 20.31 33.49
C GLY A 138 21.00 19.01 32.91
N VAL A 139 21.58 18.59 31.81
CA VAL A 139 21.26 17.30 31.15
C VAL A 139 22.54 16.48 31.08
N LYS A 140 22.52 15.28 31.65
CA LYS A 140 23.66 14.34 31.56
C LYS A 140 23.34 13.33 30.46
N PRO A 141 23.94 13.46 29.25
CA PRO A 141 23.75 12.45 28.21
C PRO A 141 24.39 11.13 28.67
N PRO A 142 23.71 9.98 28.47
CA PRO A 142 24.32 8.68 28.69
C PRO A 142 25.38 8.40 27.63
N ALA A 143 26.17 7.35 27.82
CA ALA A 143 26.99 6.81 26.75
C ALA A 143 26.05 6.19 25.68
N PHE A 144 26.13 6.64 24.43
CA PHE A 144 25.32 6.12 23.33
C PHE A 144 26.03 4.94 22.68
N GLU A 145 25.33 3.83 22.53
CA GLU A 145 25.82 2.65 21.79
C GLU A 145 25.61 2.80 20.27
N SER A 146 24.58 3.56 19.88
CA SER A 146 24.20 3.79 18.48
C SER A 146 23.72 5.23 18.23
N GLY A 147 23.72 5.63 16.94
CA GLY A 147 23.11 6.90 16.52
C GLY A 147 21.59 6.96 16.79
N VAL A 148 20.91 5.81 16.82
CA VAL A 148 19.48 5.72 17.16
C VAL A 148 19.24 6.07 18.62
N ASP A 149 20.12 5.65 19.54
CA ASP A 149 20.03 5.99 20.97
C ASP A 149 20.20 7.49 21.20
N ALA A 150 21.12 8.12 20.47
CA ALA A 150 21.31 9.56 20.54
C ALA A 150 20.07 10.32 20.04
N ILE A 151 19.44 9.88 18.96
CA ILE A 151 18.20 10.45 18.44
C ILE A 151 17.04 10.26 19.44
N ARG A 152 16.89 9.07 19.99
CA ARG A 152 15.88 8.76 21.01
C ARG A 152 16.04 9.65 22.23
N PHE A 153 17.24 9.72 22.78
CA PHE A 153 17.55 10.61 23.90
C PHE A 153 17.20 12.07 23.59
N GLY A 154 17.56 12.56 22.39
CA GLY A 154 17.19 13.90 21.94
C GLY A 154 15.67 14.13 21.92
N LEU A 155 14.90 13.17 21.43
CA LEU A 155 13.43 13.22 21.41
C LEU A 155 12.83 13.23 22.83
N GLU A 156 13.38 12.44 23.74
CA GLU A 156 12.98 12.39 25.15
C GLU A 156 13.19 13.75 25.84
N GLN A 157 14.24 14.51 25.46
CA GLN A 157 14.50 15.84 26.05
C GLN A 157 13.41 16.85 25.71
N PHE A 158 12.69 16.72 24.61
CA PHE A 158 11.55 17.61 24.31
C PHE A 158 10.44 17.57 25.37
N ALA A 159 10.29 16.46 26.10
CA ALA A 159 9.36 16.39 27.23
C ALA A 159 9.69 17.37 28.39
N HIS A 160 10.93 17.85 28.44
CA HIS A 160 11.43 18.68 29.51
C HIS A 160 11.62 20.15 29.14
N ILE A 161 11.39 20.51 27.86
CA ILE A 161 11.59 21.87 27.36
C ILE A 161 10.29 22.49 26.88
N THR A 162 10.23 23.81 26.92
CA THR A 162 9.22 24.64 26.27
C THR A 162 9.91 25.69 25.42
N ALA A 163 9.35 25.99 24.26
CA ALA A 163 9.75 27.12 23.43
C ALA A 163 8.56 27.54 22.54
N SER A 164 8.38 28.84 22.35
CA SER A 164 7.34 29.29 21.41
C SER A 164 7.71 29.00 19.97
N SER A 165 9.01 29.17 19.63
CA SER A 165 9.51 28.84 18.29
C SER A 165 11.00 28.50 18.27
N VAL A 166 11.39 27.68 17.30
CA VAL A 166 12.77 27.46 16.87
C VAL A 166 12.83 27.69 15.36
N THR A 167 13.67 28.59 14.91
CA THR A 167 13.77 28.95 13.48
C THR A 167 15.21 28.87 12.99
N ALA A 168 15.39 28.43 11.73
CA ALA A 168 16.65 28.56 11.00
C ALA A 168 16.33 29.10 9.60
N GLU A 169 16.91 30.25 9.24
CA GLU A 169 16.67 30.91 7.97
C GLU A 169 17.14 30.09 6.76
N GLY A 170 18.18 29.29 6.96
CA GLY A 170 18.68 28.37 5.96
C GLY A 170 19.61 27.33 6.60
N MET A 171 19.61 26.15 6.01
CA MET A 171 20.52 25.07 6.37
C MET A 171 21.07 24.41 5.13
N THR A 172 22.34 24.04 5.16
CA THR A 172 22.95 23.20 4.11
C THR A 172 23.41 21.89 4.72
N GLY A 173 23.50 20.86 3.90
CA GLY A 173 23.98 19.58 4.36
C GLY A 173 24.70 18.83 3.25
N THR A 174 25.61 17.97 3.66
CA THR A 174 26.28 17.01 2.81
C THR A 174 26.08 15.61 3.34
N VAL A 175 25.86 14.66 2.47
CA VAL A 175 25.81 13.23 2.79
C VAL A 175 26.84 12.48 1.95
N ASN A 176 27.63 11.65 2.58
CA ASN A 176 28.52 10.72 1.91
C ASN A 176 28.23 9.33 2.43
N PHE A 177 28.11 8.36 1.55
CA PHE A 177 27.94 6.96 1.96
C PHE A 177 28.78 6.01 1.09
N VAL A 178 29.14 4.89 1.70
CA VAL A 178 29.77 3.75 1.04
C VAL A 178 28.99 2.51 1.49
N ALA A 179 28.27 1.89 0.55
CA ALA A 179 27.44 0.71 0.83
C ALA A 179 28.15 -0.60 0.46
N ALA A 180 29.06 -0.57 -0.53
CA ALA A 180 29.93 -1.66 -0.96
C ALA A 180 31.21 -1.07 -1.56
N PRO A 181 32.28 -1.84 -1.81
CA PRO A 181 33.52 -1.31 -2.37
C PRO A 181 33.35 -0.50 -3.67
N ASP A 182 32.36 -0.88 -4.46
CA ASP A 182 32.03 -0.30 -5.78
C ASP A 182 30.70 0.49 -5.78
N VAL A 183 30.06 0.67 -4.60
CA VAL A 183 28.81 1.44 -4.47
C VAL A 183 28.99 2.55 -3.45
N SER A 184 29.11 3.77 -3.94
CA SER A 184 29.25 4.96 -3.12
C SER A 184 28.31 6.07 -3.59
N GLY A 185 28.08 7.07 -2.75
CA GLY A 185 27.31 8.24 -3.14
C GLY A 185 27.65 9.47 -2.33
N LYS A 186 27.46 10.62 -2.97
CA LYS A 186 27.61 11.94 -2.39
C LYS A 186 26.36 12.75 -2.71
N GLY A 187 25.85 13.46 -1.71
CA GLY A 187 24.73 14.38 -1.86
C GLY A 187 24.99 15.70 -1.18
N ASP A 188 24.53 16.77 -1.81
CA ASP A 188 24.48 18.11 -1.25
C ASP A 188 23.00 18.52 -1.19
N PHE A 189 22.56 19.11 -0.10
CA PHE A 189 21.20 19.60 0.06
C PHE A 189 21.17 20.93 0.81
N SER A 190 20.16 21.72 0.50
CA SER A 190 19.88 22.98 1.19
C SER A 190 18.42 23.07 1.59
N TYR A 191 18.18 23.59 2.77
CA TYR A 191 16.86 23.88 3.32
C TYR A 191 16.72 25.40 3.47
N SER A 192 15.53 25.91 3.20
CA SER A 192 15.17 27.31 3.49
C SER A 192 14.00 27.35 4.45
N GLY A 193 13.97 28.36 5.31
CA GLY A 193 12.84 28.62 6.18
C GLY A 193 12.44 27.43 7.08
N VAL A 194 13.38 26.84 7.84
CA VAL A 194 13.07 25.79 8.81
C VAL A 194 12.49 26.42 10.07
N ALA A 195 11.30 25.97 10.50
CA ALA A 195 10.64 26.45 11.71
C ALA A 195 9.95 25.32 12.48
N MET A 196 10.01 25.40 13.80
CA MET A 196 9.20 24.64 14.74
C MET A 196 8.44 25.61 15.63
N GLU A 197 7.16 25.34 15.90
CA GLU A 197 6.31 26.20 16.70
C GLU A 197 5.57 25.41 17.77
N GLY A 198 5.34 26.04 18.93
CA GLY A 198 4.54 25.49 20.01
C GLY A 198 5.15 24.23 20.63
N ILE A 199 6.42 24.30 21.04
CA ILE A 199 7.11 23.20 21.72
C ILE A 199 6.72 23.21 23.20
N LYS A 200 6.06 22.16 23.66
CA LYS A 200 5.64 22.01 25.05
C LYS A 200 5.36 20.56 25.41
N ASP A 201 5.88 20.11 26.56
CA ASP A 201 5.60 18.78 27.13
C ASP A 201 5.77 17.62 26.13
N GLY A 202 6.85 17.65 25.37
CA GLY A 202 7.15 16.65 24.34
C GLY A 202 6.31 16.76 23.07
N LYS A 203 5.49 17.80 22.91
CA LYS A 203 4.68 18.04 21.72
C LYS A 203 5.18 19.25 20.95
N ILE A 204 5.08 19.19 19.63
CA ILE A 204 5.42 20.28 18.73
C ILE A 204 4.19 20.51 17.84
N ALA A 205 3.61 21.72 17.92
CA ALA A 205 2.40 22.03 17.17
C ALA A 205 2.61 21.98 15.66
N SER A 206 3.73 22.55 15.18
CA SER A 206 4.11 22.44 13.77
C SER A 206 5.62 22.40 13.56
N VAL A 207 6.05 21.67 12.55
CA VAL A 207 7.41 21.69 12.00
C VAL A 207 7.28 21.98 10.51
N ARG A 208 7.94 23.03 10.00
CA ARG A 208 7.84 23.46 8.61
C ARG A 208 9.20 23.65 7.98
N VAL A 209 9.26 23.42 6.67
CA VAL A 209 10.39 23.73 5.80
C VAL A 209 9.83 24.39 4.53
N ASP A 210 10.29 25.60 4.21
CA ASP A 210 9.75 26.36 3.07
C ASP A 210 10.32 25.89 1.72
N GLY A 211 11.44 25.16 1.74
CA GLY A 211 11.97 24.55 0.53
C GLY A 211 13.20 23.67 0.76
N VAL A 212 13.38 22.70 -0.11
CA VAL A 212 14.57 21.84 -0.12
C VAL A 212 15.07 21.70 -1.55
N ASN A 213 16.36 21.96 -1.78
CA ASN A 213 17.03 21.59 -3.02
C ASN A 213 18.07 20.52 -2.72
N PHE A 214 18.25 19.57 -3.61
CA PHE A 214 19.27 18.56 -3.45
C PHE A 214 19.92 18.19 -4.79
N THR A 215 21.18 17.80 -4.68
CA THR A 215 21.94 17.15 -5.76
C THR A 215 22.52 15.88 -5.17
N PHE A 216 22.35 14.77 -5.84
CA PHE A 216 22.84 13.49 -5.40
C PHE A 216 23.57 12.78 -6.53
N THR A 217 24.76 12.28 -6.25
CA THR A 217 25.55 11.50 -7.22
C THR A 217 25.80 10.13 -6.61
N THR A 218 25.35 9.08 -7.28
CA THR A 218 25.66 7.70 -6.95
C THR A 218 26.68 7.17 -7.95
N GLN A 219 27.64 6.41 -7.47
CA GLN A 219 28.56 5.65 -8.29
C GLN A 219 28.36 4.17 -8.02
N ALA A 220 28.05 3.43 -9.08
CA ALA A 220 27.92 1.98 -9.03
C ALA A 220 28.76 1.40 -10.18
N ALA A 221 29.80 0.66 -9.86
CA ALA A 221 30.85 0.24 -10.80
C ALA A 221 31.42 1.48 -11.56
N ASP A 222 31.39 1.45 -12.89
CA ASP A 222 31.96 2.54 -13.73
C ASP A 222 30.94 3.61 -14.14
N LYS A 223 29.72 3.62 -13.57
CA LYS A 223 28.66 4.56 -13.95
C LYS A 223 28.32 5.49 -12.80
N ALA A 224 28.48 6.79 -13.04
CA ALA A 224 27.99 7.85 -12.18
C ALA A 224 26.59 8.29 -12.64
N ASP A 225 25.61 8.31 -11.73
CA ASP A 225 24.27 8.87 -11.96
C ASP A 225 24.07 10.09 -11.07
N LYS A 226 23.93 11.26 -11.70
CA LYS A 226 23.65 12.51 -11.02
C LYS A 226 22.16 12.81 -11.07
N ARG A 227 21.60 13.10 -9.90
CA ARG A 227 20.19 13.40 -9.70
C ARG A 227 20.06 14.75 -9.00
N THR A 228 19.14 15.55 -9.47
CA THR A 228 18.80 16.83 -8.85
C THR A 228 17.30 16.88 -8.56
N GLY A 229 16.92 17.56 -7.50
CA GLY A 229 15.51 17.74 -7.20
C GLY A 229 15.26 18.95 -6.32
N LYS A 230 14.01 19.38 -6.34
CA LYS A 230 13.46 20.47 -5.55
C LYS A 230 12.16 20.03 -4.91
N LEU A 231 12.01 20.35 -3.63
CA LEU A 231 10.76 20.26 -2.89
C LEU A 231 10.39 21.69 -2.46
N GLU A 232 9.17 22.13 -2.77
CA GLU A 232 8.76 23.51 -2.50
C GLU A 232 8.48 23.77 -1.03
N SER A 233 7.87 22.80 -0.34
CA SER A 233 7.59 22.91 1.10
C SER A 233 7.38 21.54 1.73
N ALA A 234 7.58 21.45 3.05
CA ALA A 234 7.15 20.32 3.85
C ALA A 234 6.68 20.81 5.22
N ALA A 235 5.64 20.18 5.78
CA ALA A 235 5.18 20.45 7.12
C ALA A 235 4.73 19.19 7.84
N SER A 236 4.82 19.18 9.17
CA SER A 236 4.19 18.20 10.05
C SER A 236 3.49 18.91 11.18
N TYR A 237 2.35 18.38 11.60
CA TYR A 237 1.50 18.96 12.61
C TYR A 237 1.23 17.98 13.73
N ASP A 238 1.15 18.52 14.97
CA ASP A 238 0.90 17.78 16.20
C ASP A 238 1.87 16.61 16.35
N VAL A 239 3.16 16.92 16.30
CA VAL A 239 4.24 15.94 16.47
C VAL A 239 4.40 15.59 17.95
N ASP A 240 4.36 14.30 18.28
CA ASP A 240 4.59 13.77 19.62
C ASP A 240 5.99 13.13 19.69
N THR A 241 6.92 13.82 20.36
CA THR A 241 8.31 13.36 20.45
C THR A 241 8.47 12.17 21.39
N ALA A 242 7.59 12.05 22.41
CA ALA A 242 7.59 10.88 23.30
C ALA A 242 7.14 9.62 22.56
N ALA A 243 6.11 9.74 21.71
CA ALA A 243 5.69 8.64 20.83
C ALA A 243 6.80 8.23 19.84
N LEU A 244 7.49 9.21 19.24
CA LEU A 244 8.63 8.94 18.37
C LEU A 244 9.78 8.26 19.12
N ALA A 245 10.08 8.68 20.34
CA ALA A 245 11.10 8.05 21.19
C ALA A 245 10.72 6.61 21.55
N ALA A 246 9.44 6.36 21.89
CA ALA A 246 8.92 5.03 22.19
C ALA A 246 9.03 4.08 20.98
N ILE A 247 8.72 4.57 19.76
CA ILE A 247 8.85 3.80 18.51
C ILE A 247 10.32 3.41 18.24
N LEU A 248 11.28 4.26 18.63
CA LEU A 248 12.71 4.00 18.46
C LEU A 248 13.33 3.19 19.62
N ASN A 249 12.56 2.87 20.66
CA ASN A 249 13.06 2.12 21.80
C ASN A 249 13.38 0.68 21.40
N PRO A 250 14.59 0.16 21.65
CA PRO A 250 14.93 -1.24 21.38
C PRO A 250 14.27 -2.22 22.35
N GLN A 251 13.80 -1.76 23.51
CA GLN A 251 13.06 -2.59 24.47
C GLN A 251 11.59 -2.68 24.05
N PRO A 252 10.96 -3.86 24.08
CA PRO A 252 9.54 -3.98 23.80
C PRO A 252 8.73 -3.18 24.82
N GLY A 253 7.96 -2.23 24.33
CA GLY A 253 7.00 -1.47 25.11
C GLY A 253 5.62 -2.16 25.15
N ASP A 254 4.60 -1.42 25.53
CA ASP A 254 3.21 -1.85 25.47
C ASP A 254 2.73 -2.00 24.03
N ASP A 255 1.80 -2.94 23.78
CA ASP A 255 1.23 -3.22 22.45
C ASP A 255 0.03 -2.32 22.12
N HIS A 256 0.01 -1.07 22.59
CA HIS A 256 -0.99 -0.11 22.18
C HIS A 256 -0.42 0.93 21.20
N TYR A 257 -1.33 1.46 20.41
CA TYR A 257 -1.01 2.46 19.41
C TYR A 257 -0.60 3.78 20.04
N VAL A 258 0.50 4.36 19.55
CA VAL A 258 0.93 5.73 19.85
C VAL A 258 1.04 6.54 18.57
N ARG A 259 0.39 7.70 18.52
CA ARG A 259 0.42 8.59 17.38
C ARG A 259 1.68 9.44 17.39
N ALA A 260 2.49 9.32 16.32
CA ALA A 260 3.72 10.11 16.16
C ALA A 260 3.44 11.54 15.66
N TYR A 261 2.49 11.69 14.73
CA TYR A 261 2.01 12.99 14.27
C TYR A 261 0.62 12.86 13.61
N ARG A 262 -0.17 13.95 13.69
CA ARG A 262 -1.50 13.98 13.11
C ARG A 262 -1.48 14.05 11.59
N GLN A 263 -0.63 14.91 11.03
CA GLN A 263 -0.55 15.12 9.59
C GLN A 263 0.87 15.52 9.17
N ALA A 264 1.28 15.04 8.00
CA ALA A 264 2.43 15.57 7.28
C ALA A 264 2.01 15.93 5.85
N THR A 265 2.50 17.06 5.36
CA THR A 265 2.27 17.53 4.01
C THR A 265 3.58 17.82 3.31
N MET A 266 3.60 17.63 2.01
CA MET A 266 4.69 17.98 1.12
C MET A 266 4.11 18.69 -0.09
N GLY A 267 4.65 19.85 -0.43
CA GLY A 267 4.30 20.61 -1.63
C GLY A 267 4.90 19.99 -2.89
N ALA A 268 4.93 20.76 -3.95
CA ALA A 268 5.42 20.26 -5.24
C ALA A 268 6.87 19.75 -5.15
N TYR A 269 7.09 18.60 -5.74
CA TYR A 269 8.40 17.94 -5.82
C TYR A 269 8.77 17.69 -7.26
N THR A 270 9.97 18.11 -7.64
CA THR A 270 10.56 17.86 -8.96
C THR A 270 11.86 17.09 -8.84
N PHE A 271 12.10 16.20 -9.77
CA PHE A 271 13.27 15.35 -9.84
C PHE A 271 13.76 15.23 -11.28
N THR A 272 15.07 15.28 -11.48
CA THR A 272 15.70 15.08 -12.79
C THR A 272 16.92 14.18 -12.63
N SER A 273 17.04 13.14 -13.46
CA SER A 273 18.22 12.27 -13.53
C SER A 273 19.12 12.64 -14.72
N ALA A 274 20.38 12.25 -14.66
CA ALA A 274 21.31 12.40 -15.79
C ALA A 274 20.88 11.62 -17.05
N GLN A 275 20.03 10.60 -16.90
CA GLN A 275 19.48 9.77 -17.98
C GLN A 275 18.28 10.42 -18.68
N GLY A 276 17.91 11.66 -18.31
CA GLY A 276 16.80 12.41 -18.93
C GLY A 276 15.42 12.10 -18.36
N VAL A 277 15.33 11.28 -17.31
CA VAL A 277 14.06 11.06 -16.59
C VAL A 277 13.74 12.31 -15.79
N ARG A 278 12.55 12.87 -16.00
CA ARG A 278 12.00 13.96 -15.21
C ARG A 278 10.74 13.48 -14.52
N ALA A 279 10.64 13.72 -13.22
CA ALA A 279 9.46 13.42 -12.44
C ALA A 279 8.96 14.68 -11.72
N HIS A 280 7.65 14.80 -11.62
CA HIS A 280 6.97 15.85 -10.88
C HIS A 280 5.86 15.23 -10.05
N ILE A 281 5.63 15.76 -8.84
CA ILE A 281 4.53 15.43 -7.95
C ILE A 281 3.97 16.76 -7.46
N ASP A 282 2.65 16.97 -7.53
CA ASP A 282 2.01 18.21 -7.07
C ASP A 282 2.01 18.31 -5.54
N GLY A 283 1.93 17.19 -4.85
CA GLY A 283 1.99 17.16 -3.39
C GLY A 283 1.73 15.79 -2.80
N VAL A 284 2.07 15.68 -1.51
CA VAL A 284 1.82 14.49 -0.70
C VAL A 284 1.15 14.93 0.60
N THR A 285 0.13 14.19 1.03
CA THR A 285 -0.49 14.34 2.35
C THR A 285 -0.48 12.98 3.03
N ILE A 286 -0.12 12.95 4.30
CA ILE A 286 -0.11 11.74 5.14
C ILE A 286 -0.78 12.11 6.45
N ASP A 287 -1.86 11.40 6.79
CA ASP A 287 -2.64 11.64 8.00
C ASP A 287 -2.47 10.50 8.98
N ASP A 288 -2.55 10.83 10.27
CA ASP A 288 -2.59 9.91 11.41
C ASP A 288 -1.53 8.82 11.35
N VAL A 289 -0.28 9.23 11.55
CA VAL A 289 0.88 8.31 11.54
C VAL A 289 1.29 7.97 12.96
N GLY A 290 1.41 6.69 13.21
CA GLY A 290 1.89 6.17 14.48
C GLY A 290 2.29 4.71 14.40
N ALA A 291 2.50 4.12 15.56
CA ALA A 291 2.87 2.72 15.63
C ALA A 291 2.54 2.11 17.00
N ARG A 292 2.65 0.79 17.09
CA ARG A 292 2.69 0.01 18.34
C ARG A 292 4.16 -0.26 18.68
N PRO A 293 4.74 0.40 19.70
CA PRO A 293 6.18 0.30 19.99
C PRO A 293 6.67 -1.14 20.18
N ALA A 294 5.88 -1.99 20.83
CA ALA A 294 6.20 -3.40 21.04
C ALA A 294 6.54 -4.17 19.75
N ARG A 295 5.93 -3.78 18.63
CA ARG A 295 6.12 -4.41 17.32
C ARG A 295 7.21 -3.74 16.48
N MET A 296 7.65 -2.54 16.86
CA MET A 296 8.61 -1.72 16.11
C MET A 296 10.09 -2.02 16.45
N GLN A 297 10.48 -3.29 16.51
CA GLN A 297 11.83 -3.73 16.89
C GLN A 297 12.87 -3.40 15.78
N LEU A 298 13.01 -2.12 15.44
CA LEU A 298 13.87 -1.66 14.34
C LEU A 298 15.35 -2.00 14.57
N ALA A 299 15.85 -1.86 15.79
CA ALA A 299 17.24 -2.20 16.14
C ALA A 299 17.52 -3.69 15.91
N ALA A 300 16.59 -4.58 16.29
CA ALA A 300 16.71 -6.01 16.06
C ALA A 300 16.69 -6.37 14.57
N LEU A 301 15.89 -5.66 13.78
CA LEU A 301 15.87 -5.84 12.31
C LEU A 301 17.19 -5.39 11.68
N LEU A 302 17.70 -4.22 12.07
CA LEU A 302 18.98 -3.70 11.56
C LEU A 302 20.16 -4.63 11.91
N ALA A 303 20.14 -5.25 13.10
CA ALA A 303 21.16 -6.22 13.52
C ALA A 303 21.11 -7.54 12.72
N MET A 304 19.99 -7.84 12.06
CA MET A 304 19.82 -9.05 11.22
C MET A 304 20.22 -8.82 9.75
N LEU A 305 20.49 -7.56 9.36
CA LEU A 305 20.94 -7.29 7.99
C LEU A 305 22.26 -8.00 7.73
N PRO A 306 22.36 -8.76 6.62
CA PRO A 306 23.60 -9.46 6.30
C PRO A 306 24.74 -8.47 6.07
N ALA A 307 25.97 -8.87 6.40
CA ALA A 307 27.14 -8.08 6.08
C ALA A 307 27.23 -7.81 4.57
N ALA A 308 27.77 -6.66 4.20
CA ALA A 308 27.87 -6.25 2.79
C ALA A 308 28.54 -7.36 1.94
N GLY A 309 27.81 -7.83 0.91
CA GLY A 309 28.28 -8.90 0.00
C GLY A 309 27.91 -10.33 0.40
N SER A 310 27.28 -10.57 1.56
CA SER A 310 26.77 -11.88 1.95
C SER A 310 25.28 -12.02 1.60
N GLN A 311 24.86 -13.19 1.11
CA GLN A 311 23.45 -13.52 0.97
C GLN A 311 22.93 -14.17 2.25
N PRO A 312 21.73 -13.80 2.74
CA PRO A 312 21.16 -14.44 3.92
C PRO A 312 20.85 -15.91 3.63
N THR A 313 21.05 -16.76 4.60
CA THR A 313 20.56 -18.15 4.55
C THR A 313 19.02 -18.16 4.49
N PRO A 314 18.39 -19.24 3.98
CA PRO A 314 16.92 -19.35 3.98
C PRO A 314 16.27 -19.16 5.37
N ALA A 315 16.94 -19.61 6.43
CA ALA A 315 16.48 -19.45 7.81
C ALA A 315 16.56 -17.99 8.28
N GLU A 316 17.63 -17.27 7.93
CA GLU A 316 17.78 -15.83 8.22
C GLU A 316 16.78 -15.00 7.41
N ALA A 317 16.60 -15.31 6.12
CA ALA A 317 15.61 -14.66 5.27
C ALA A 317 14.19 -14.82 5.84
N ARG A 318 13.83 -16.02 6.32
CA ARG A 318 12.55 -16.29 6.98
C ARG A 318 12.38 -15.44 8.23
N LYS A 319 13.36 -15.43 9.14
CA LYS A 319 13.31 -14.61 10.35
C LYS A 319 13.21 -13.13 10.04
N MET A 320 13.90 -12.67 9.01
CA MET A 320 13.83 -11.28 8.57
C MET A 320 12.44 -10.94 8.04
N MET A 321 11.83 -11.81 7.22
CA MET A 321 10.46 -11.63 6.73
C MET A 321 9.43 -11.60 7.86
N GLU A 322 9.56 -12.48 8.87
CA GLU A 322 8.71 -12.46 10.07
C GLU A 322 8.83 -11.15 10.85
N LYS A 323 10.05 -10.62 11.02
CA LYS A 323 10.27 -9.33 11.69
C LYS A 323 9.70 -8.16 10.88
N VAL A 324 9.87 -8.17 9.56
CA VAL A 324 9.30 -7.15 8.67
C VAL A 324 7.77 -7.21 8.70
N ALA A 325 7.16 -8.42 8.68
CA ALA A 325 5.73 -8.58 8.86
C ALA A 325 5.23 -7.95 10.18
N GLY A 326 5.95 -8.21 11.28
CA GLY A 326 5.65 -7.59 12.58
C GLY A 326 5.74 -6.06 12.55
N LEU A 327 6.68 -5.47 11.79
CA LEU A 327 6.73 -4.02 11.60
C LEU A 327 5.49 -3.47 10.90
N TYR A 328 5.01 -4.15 9.84
CA TYR A 328 3.77 -3.74 9.15
C TYR A 328 2.54 -3.82 10.06
N GLU A 329 2.45 -4.82 10.92
CA GLU A 329 1.40 -4.90 11.95
C GLU A 329 1.54 -3.83 13.04
N GLY A 330 2.76 -3.39 13.30
CA GLY A 330 3.05 -2.33 14.25
C GLY A 330 2.79 -0.93 13.71
N LEU A 331 2.80 -0.74 12.39
CA LEU A 331 2.61 0.56 11.76
C LEU A 331 1.12 0.88 11.58
N HIS A 332 0.79 2.17 11.80
CA HIS A 332 -0.50 2.74 11.43
C HIS A 332 -0.30 3.96 10.54
N LEU A 333 -1.06 4.02 9.45
CA LEU A 333 -1.10 5.12 8.50
C LEU A 333 -2.57 5.31 8.11
N GLY A 334 -3.23 6.34 8.65
CA GLY A 334 -4.65 6.53 8.44
C GLY A 334 -4.99 6.81 6.97
N ASN A 335 -4.27 7.72 6.34
CA ASN A 335 -4.39 7.99 4.91
C ASN A 335 -3.10 8.59 4.37
N ALA A 336 -2.66 8.12 3.22
CA ALA A 336 -1.59 8.75 2.45
C ALA A 336 -2.06 8.98 1.01
N GLU A 337 -1.88 10.19 0.52
CA GLU A 337 -2.23 10.57 -0.85
C GLU A 337 -1.05 11.27 -1.52
N ILE A 338 -0.64 10.75 -2.68
CA ILE A 338 0.27 11.42 -3.62
C ILE A 338 -0.59 11.95 -4.75
N ARG A 339 -0.51 13.24 -5.05
CA ARG A 339 -1.31 13.91 -6.08
C ARG A 339 -0.46 14.37 -7.24
N GLY A 340 -1.01 14.24 -8.44
CA GLY A 340 -0.47 14.86 -9.66
C GLY A 340 0.94 14.37 -9.99
N MET A 341 1.16 13.05 -10.04
CA MET A 341 2.45 12.51 -10.43
C MET A 341 2.59 12.49 -11.95
N SER A 342 3.67 13.00 -12.47
CA SER A 342 4.05 12.86 -13.88
C SER A 342 5.52 12.45 -14.01
N VAL A 343 5.79 11.52 -14.93
CA VAL A 343 7.14 11.06 -15.25
C VAL A 343 7.34 11.16 -16.75
N GLU A 344 8.32 11.95 -17.17
CA GLU A 344 8.73 12.01 -18.56
C GLU A 344 9.85 10.99 -18.78
N THR A 345 9.61 10.08 -19.72
CA THR A 345 10.60 9.08 -20.14
C THR A 345 10.91 9.23 -21.63
N PRO A 346 11.98 8.62 -22.13
CA PRO A 346 12.27 8.63 -23.57
C PRO A 346 11.13 8.03 -24.43
N GLN A 347 10.26 7.22 -23.84
CA GLN A 347 9.11 6.60 -24.51
C GLN A 347 7.85 7.48 -24.49
N GLY A 348 7.84 8.56 -23.73
CA GLY A 348 6.72 9.48 -23.56
C GLY A 348 6.30 9.70 -22.11
N PRO A 349 5.36 10.61 -21.86
CA PRO A 349 4.90 10.94 -20.51
C PRO A 349 3.99 9.84 -19.93
N LEU A 350 4.19 9.53 -18.66
CA LEU A 350 3.28 8.81 -17.79
C LEU A 350 2.70 9.79 -16.76
N LYS A 351 1.39 9.88 -16.64
CA LYS A 351 0.70 10.71 -15.65
C LYS A 351 -0.19 9.87 -14.76
N LEU A 352 -0.26 10.24 -13.49
CA LEU A 352 -1.14 9.67 -12.47
C LEU A 352 -1.82 10.82 -11.73
N SER A 353 -3.14 10.77 -11.59
CA SER A 353 -3.86 11.81 -10.84
C SER A 353 -3.67 11.68 -9.34
N ALA A 354 -3.75 10.46 -8.82
CA ALA A 354 -3.49 10.18 -7.42
C ALA A 354 -3.01 8.74 -7.18
N ILE A 355 -2.24 8.56 -6.10
CA ILE A 355 -1.99 7.27 -5.46
C ILE A 355 -2.47 7.42 -4.02
N ARG A 356 -3.36 6.53 -3.56
CA ARG A 356 -3.85 6.48 -2.19
C ARG A 356 -3.45 5.19 -1.51
N TYR A 357 -3.14 5.30 -0.24
CA TYR A 357 -2.69 4.19 0.57
C TYR A 357 -3.09 4.43 2.03
N ASN A 358 -3.60 3.41 2.69
CA ASN A 358 -3.71 3.34 4.15
C ASN A 358 -3.08 2.04 4.66
N LEU A 359 -2.80 1.98 5.93
CA LEU A 359 -2.25 0.79 6.58
C LEU A 359 -2.71 0.74 8.02
N ASP A 360 -3.29 -0.38 8.43
CA ASP A 360 -3.64 -0.66 9.81
C ASP A 360 -3.52 -2.15 10.09
N ASP A 361 -2.86 -2.50 11.20
CA ASP A 361 -2.65 -3.89 11.66
C ASP A 361 -2.17 -4.85 10.55
N GLY A 362 -1.24 -4.38 9.72
CA GLY A 362 -0.65 -5.14 8.61
C GLY A 362 -1.49 -5.22 7.34
N LYS A 363 -2.71 -4.69 7.34
CA LYS A 363 -3.60 -4.62 6.18
C LYS A 363 -3.59 -3.24 5.55
N ALA A 364 -3.62 -3.19 4.23
CA ALA A 364 -3.59 -1.95 3.47
C ALA A 364 -4.70 -1.91 2.41
N ASP A 365 -5.28 -0.73 2.21
CA ASP A 365 -5.95 -0.40 0.96
C ASP A 365 -4.99 0.40 0.08
N PHE A 366 -4.97 0.09 -1.19
CA PHE A 366 -4.15 0.76 -2.17
C PHE A 366 -4.96 1.12 -3.41
N ALA A 367 -4.82 2.34 -3.92
CA ALA A 367 -5.46 2.74 -5.16
C ALA A 367 -4.54 3.64 -6.00
N ILE A 368 -4.54 3.41 -7.30
CA ILE A 368 -3.96 4.28 -8.32
C ILE A 368 -5.10 4.86 -9.15
N GLU A 369 -5.09 6.16 -9.38
CA GLU A 369 -6.15 6.88 -10.09
C GLU A 369 -5.58 7.72 -11.24
N GLY A 370 -6.34 7.77 -12.35
CA GLY A 370 -6.09 8.65 -13.47
C GLY A 370 -4.77 8.39 -14.18
N VAL A 371 -4.48 7.13 -14.51
CA VAL A 371 -3.31 6.79 -15.34
C VAL A 371 -3.55 7.24 -16.77
N ASP A 372 -2.61 7.99 -17.33
CA ASP A 372 -2.54 8.38 -18.73
C ASP A 372 -1.10 8.20 -19.23
N ALA A 373 -0.92 7.32 -20.21
CA ALA A 373 0.38 6.93 -20.71
C ALA A 373 0.34 6.66 -22.22
N ASN A 374 1.45 6.91 -22.89
CA ASN A 374 1.67 6.47 -24.25
C ASN A 374 2.47 5.17 -24.24
N THR A 375 1.92 4.13 -24.86
CA THR A 375 2.60 2.85 -25.07
C THR A 375 3.01 2.69 -26.54
N PRO A 376 3.93 1.78 -26.86
CA PRO A 376 4.28 1.50 -28.27
C PRO A 376 3.07 1.07 -29.13
N ALA A 377 2.00 0.52 -28.50
CA ALA A 377 0.78 0.10 -29.19
C ALA A 377 -0.25 1.23 -29.33
N GLY A 378 -0.08 2.35 -28.61
CA GLY A 378 -0.99 3.49 -28.62
C GLY A 378 -1.28 4.04 -27.20
N PRO A 379 -2.21 5.00 -27.10
CA PRO A 379 -2.56 5.61 -25.82
C PRO A 379 -3.24 4.61 -24.88
N PHE A 380 -2.84 4.64 -23.61
CA PHE A 380 -3.41 3.86 -22.52
C PHE A 380 -3.95 4.79 -21.45
N LYS A 381 -5.19 4.57 -21.03
CA LYS A 381 -5.81 5.28 -19.91
C LYS A 381 -6.42 4.28 -18.94
N MET A 382 -6.38 4.60 -17.65
CA MET A 382 -7.06 3.83 -16.61
C MET A 382 -7.57 4.81 -15.55
N GLY A 383 -8.88 4.78 -15.28
CA GLY A 383 -9.49 5.65 -14.31
C GLY A 383 -9.09 5.27 -12.88
N ARG A 384 -9.14 3.98 -12.54
CA ARG A 384 -8.80 3.48 -11.20
C ARG A 384 -8.36 2.02 -11.22
N LEU A 385 -7.34 1.72 -10.43
CA LEU A 385 -6.98 0.38 -9.95
C LEU A 385 -6.98 0.41 -8.43
N ALA A 386 -7.70 -0.51 -7.77
CA ALA A 386 -7.69 -0.61 -6.32
C ALA A 386 -7.52 -2.05 -5.84
N LEU A 387 -6.75 -2.20 -4.75
CA LEU A 387 -6.61 -3.42 -3.96
C LEU A 387 -7.25 -3.16 -2.60
N LYS A 388 -8.13 -4.07 -2.14
CA LYS A 388 -8.90 -3.91 -0.89
C LYS A 388 -8.39 -4.88 0.16
N SER A 389 -8.19 -4.37 1.38
CA SER A 389 -7.76 -5.15 2.55
C SER A 389 -6.57 -6.07 2.25
N PHE A 390 -5.52 -5.52 1.62
CA PHE A 390 -4.32 -6.29 1.29
C PHE A 390 -3.51 -6.59 2.56
N ASP A 391 -3.54 -7.83 3.04
CA ASP A 391 -2.80 -8.29 4.21
C ASP A 391 -1.31 -8.50 3.87
N ILE A 392 -0.56 -7.41 3.95
CA ILE A 392 0.89 -7.39 3.66
C ILE A 392 1.64 -8.27 4.65
N ALA A 393 1.30 -8.19 5.93
CA ALA A 393 1.97 -8.94 6.99
C ALA A 393 1.71 -10.45 6.85
N GLY A 394 0.46 -10.84 6.63
CA GLY A 394 0.08 -12.23 6.39
C GLY A 394 0.75 -12.80 5.14
N MET A 395 0.78 -12.06 4.04
CA MET A 395 1.46 -12.46 2.81
C MET A 395 2.97 -12.67 3.02
N MET A 396 3.64 -11.76 3.74
CA MET A 396 5.07 -11.92 4.06
C MET A 396 5.34 -13.19 4.88
N ARG A 397 4.47 -13.51 5.85
CA ARG A 397 4.58 -14.76 6.62
C ARG A 397 4.38 -15.99 5.75
N GLN A 398 3.41 -15.95 4.84
CA GLN A 398 3.18 -17.05 3.90
C GLN A 398 4.40 -17.27 3.01
N PHE A 399 4.97 -16.20 2.44
CA PHE A 399 6.21 -16.31 1.65
C PHE A 399 7.39 -16.82 2.48
N ALA A 400 7.48 -16.43 3.75
CA ALA A 400 8.50 -16.95 4.65
C ALA A 400 8.38 -18.47 4.87
N GLN A 401 7.16 -19.01 4.87
CA GLN A 401 6.90 -20.45 4.98
C GLN A 401 7.14 -21.20 3.67
N LEU A 402 6.79 -20.59 2.53
CA LEU A 402 6.95 -21.16 1.18
C LEU A 402 8.43 -21.17 0.69
N ALA A 403 9.35 -20.50 1.37
CA ALA A 403 10.75 -20.36 0.96
C ALA A 403 11.59 -21.64 1.11
N THR A 404 11.02 -22.80 0.75
CA THR A 404 11.78 -24.03 0.54
C THR A 404 12.19 -24.07 -0.94
N PRO A 405 13.47 -23.87 -1.28
CA PRO A 405 13.90 -23.81 -2.67
C PRO A 405 13.58 -25.13 -3.40
N GLY A 406 12.86 -25.04 -4.52
CA GLY A 406 12.68 -26.14 -5.46
C GLY A 406 11.39 -26.96 -5.33
N GLN A 407 10.49 -26.66 -4.37
CA GLN A 407 9.16 -27.28 -4.35
C GLN A 407 8.09 -26.30 -4.81
N PRO A 408 7.21 -26.64 -5.75
CA PRO A 408 6.03 -25.84 -6.05
C PRO A 408 5.09 -25.84 -4.83
N PRO A 409 4.37 -24.72 -4.58
CA PRO A 409 3.41 -24.63 -3.48
C PRO A 409 2.32 -25.69 -3.62
N SER A 410 1.91 -26.28 -2.51
CA SER A 410 0.74 -27.16 -2.46
C SER A 410 -0.55 -26.38 -2.85
N PRO A 411 -1.64 -27.05 -3.29
CA PRO A 411 -2.90 -26.38 -3.56
C PRO A 411 -3.44 -25.57 -2.37
N ALA A 412 -3.26 -26.05 -1.16
CA ALA A 412 -3.67 -25.35 0.06
C ALA A 412 -2.86 -24.06 0.28
N GLU A 413 -1.55 -24.09 0.05
CA GLU A 413 -0.68 -22.92 0.15
C GLU A 413 -1.00 -21.89 -0.94
N ALA A 414 -1.27 -22.35 -2.18
CA ALA A 414 -1.69 -21.46 -3.27
C ALA A 414 -3.03 -20.77 -2.96
N LEU A 415 -4.01 -21.51 -2.42
CA LEU A 415 -5.31 -20.97 -2.00
C LEU A 415 -5.18 -20.03 -0.78
N ALA A 416 -4.21 -20.27 0.10
CA ALA A 416 -3.97 -19.39 1.25
C ALA A 416 -3.61 -17.97 0.82
N LEU A 417 -3.02 -17.78 -0.38
CA LEU A 417 -2.74 -16.45 -0.94
C LEU A 417 -4.02 -15.62 -1.18
N LEU A 418 -5.18 -16.28 -1.40
CA LEU A 418 -6.45 -15.56 -1.53
C LEU A 418 -6.86 -14.81 -0.26
N ARG A 419 -6.35 -15.24 0.92
CA ARG A 419 -6.62 -14.53 2.18
C ARG A 419 -5.85 -13.22 2.30
N ALA A 420 -4.78 -13.06 1.52
CA ALA A 420 -3.99 -11.85 1.55
C ALA A 420 -4.67 -10.64 0.88
N LEU A 421 -5.82 -10.83 0.21
CA LEU A 421 -6.52 -9.77 -0.50
C LEU A 421 -8.02 -10.08 -0.47
N GLU A 422 -8.87 -9.08 -0.24
CA GLU A 422 -10.33 -9.25 -0.21
C GLU A 422 -11.01 -8.77 -1.50
N GLY A 423 -10.29 -8.07 -2.37
CA GLY A 423 -10.84 -7.66 -3.65
C GLY A 423 -9.90 -6.81 -4.50
N ILE A 424 -10.21 -6.84 -5.80
CA ILE A 424 -9.55 -6.04 -6.84
C ILE A 424 -10.60 -5.28 -7.62
N GLU A 425 -10.36 -4.01 -7.91
CA GLU A 425 -11.23 -3.18 -8.72
C GLU A 425 -10.42 -2.45 -9.80
N VAL A 426 -10.88 -2.53 -11.04
CA VAL A 426 -10.33 -1.79 -12.20
C VAL A 426 -11.47 -1.05 -12.87
N LYS A 427 -11.31 0.25 -13.12
CA LYS A 427 -12.32 1.11 -13.75
C LYS A 427 -11.74 2.01 -14.82
N GLY A 428 -12.54 2.28 -15.85
CA GLY A 428 -12.25 3.30 -16.85
C GLY A 428 -10.99 3.03 -17.66
N VAL A 429 -10.75 1.77 -18.06
CA VAL A 429 -9.62 1.43 -18.93
C VAL A 429 -9.97 1.69 -20.38
N VAL A 430 -9.08 2.40 -21.06
CA VAL A 430 -9.05 2.52 -22.52
C VAL A 430 -7.66 2.12 -22.98
N ALA A 431 -7.57 1.04 -23.72
CA ALA A 431 -6.29 0.47 -24.15
C ALA A 431 -6.33 0.10 -25.64
N PRO A 432 -5.20 0.14 -26.35
CA PRO A 432 -5.13 -0.32 -27.73
C PRO A 432 -5.39 -1.84 -27.79
N PHE A 433 -6.21 -2.24 -28.75
CA PHE A 433 -6.46 -3.65 -29.03
C PHE A 433 -5.43 -4.18 -30.02
N LYS A 434 -4.41 -4.87 -29.50
CA LYS A 434 -3.28 -5.38 -30.30
C LYS A 434 -2.66 -4.23 -31.14
N THR A 435 -2.37 -4.48 -32.42
CA THR A 435 -1.84 -3.49 -33.38
C THR A 435 -2.91 -3.02 -34.38
N THR A 436 -4.20 -3.20 -34.06
CA THR A 436 -5.28 -2.93 -35.02
C THR A 436 -5.70 -1.46 -35.12
N GLY A 437 -5.22 -0.60 -34.23
CA GLY A 437 -5.71 0.79 -34.10
C GLY A 437 -7.08 0.93 -33.43
N LYS A 438 -7.78 -0.17 -33.16
CA LYS A 438 -9.02 -0.19 -32.37
C LYS A 438 -8.70 -0.15 -30.87
N GLN A 439 -9.71 0.13 -30.04
CA GLN A 439 -9.56 0.21 -28.58
C GLN A 439 -10.44 -0.81 -27.87
N VAL A 440 -9.92 -1.36 -26.77
CA VAL A 440 -10.70 -2.03 -25.73
C VAL A 440 -11.08 -1.01 -24.69
N THR A 441 -12.33 -1.01 -24.24
CA THR A 441 -12.79 -0.23 -23.11
C THR A 441 -13.29 -1.15 -22.01
N ILE A 442 -12.82 -0.90 -20.77
CA ILE A 442 -13.31 -1.57 -19.55
C ILE A 442 -13.92 -0.48 -18.69
N ASP A 443 -15.24 -0.47 -18.58
CA ASP A 443 -15.94 0.44 -17.69
C ASP A 443 -15.66 0.07 -16.23
N THR A 444 -15.86 -1.23 -15.92
CA THR A 444 -15.51 -1.78 -14.61
C THR A 444 -15.19 -3.26 -14.70
N VAL A 445 -14.20 -3.70 -13.92
CA VAL A 445 -13.98 -5.09 -13.52
C VAL A 445 -13.73 -5.08 -12.03
N SER A 446 -14.57 -5.75 -11.26
CA SER A 446 -14.47 -5.85 -9.81
C SER A 446 -14.64 -7.30 -9.39
N LEU A 447 -13.68 -7.83 -8.66
CA LEU A 447 -13.76 -9.14 -8.04
C LEU A 447 -13.52 -8.96 -6.54
N ASN A 448 -14.52 -9.32 -5.74
CA ASN A 448 -14.42 -9.34 -4.29
C ASN A 448 -14.68 -10.77 -3.80
N TRP A 449 -14.00 -11.16 -2.73
CA TRP A 449 -14.19 -12.45 -2.08
C TRP A 449 -13.96 -12.35 -0.58
N GLY A 450 -14.50 -13.30 0.18
CA GLY A 450 -14.41 -13.27 1.64
C GLY A 450 -15.10 -14.44 2.30
N GLN A 451 -15.37 -14.30 3.61
CA GLN A 451 -16.02 -15.31 4.43
C GLN A 451 -15.35 -16.68 4.26
N PHE A 452 -14.11 -16.80 4.71
CA PHE A 452 -13.29 -17.99 4.51
C PHE A 452 -13.66 -19.15 5.42
N VAL A 453 -13.72 -20.35 4.85
CA VAL A 453 -13.60 -21.62 5.57
C VAL A 453 -12.22 -22.20 5.29
N GLY A 454 -11.38 -22.21 6.32
CA GLY A 454 -9.98 -22.55 6.10
C GLY A 454 -9.32 -21.53 5.13
N VAL A 455 -8.84 -22.00 4.00
CA VAL A 455 -8.19 -21.17 2.96
C VAL A 455 -9.12 -20.87 1.76
N ILE A 456 -10.34 -21.38 1.76
CA ILE A 456 -11.29 -21.25 0.65
C ILE A 456 -12.29 -20.14 0.94
N PRO A 457 -12.44 -19.13 0.08
CA PRO A 457 -13.50 -18.14 0.20
C PRO A 457 -14.86 -18.79 -0.05
N THR A 458 -15.84 -18.47 0.78
CA THR A 458 -17.21 -18.97 0.66
C THR A 458 -18.17 -17.93 0.12
N GLN A 459 -17.66 -16.74 -0.14
CA GLN A 459 -18.37 -15.67 -0.82
C GLN A 459 -17.46 -15.09 -1.90
N ALA A 460 -18.00 -14.90 -3.12
CA ALA A 460 -17.32 -14.21 -4.20
C ALA A 460 -18.34 -13.42 -5.02
N HIS A 461 -17.92 -12.26 -5.55
CA HIS A 461 -18.72 -11.43 -6.42
C HIS A 461 -17.84 -10.83 -7.53
N LEU A 462 -18.14 -11.16 -8.79
CA LEU A 462 -17.48 -10.66 -9.98
C LEU A 462 -18.45 -9.78 -10.76
N VAL A 463 -18.06 -8.55 -11.00
CA VAL A 463 -18.73 -7.64 -11.94
C VAL A 463 -17.73 -7.31 -13.03
N ALA A 464 -18.14 -7.42 -14.31
CA ALA A 464 -17.30 -7.03 -15.43
C ALA A 464 -18.15 -6.39 -16.51
N LYS A 465 -17.80 -5.15 -16.90
CA LYS A 465 -18.45 -4.41 -17.98
C LYS A 465 -17.38 -3.90 -18.92
N MET A 466 -17.38 -4.41 -20.14
CA MET A 466 -16.33 -4.14 -21.12
C MET A 466 -16.85 -4.19 -22.56
N VAL A 467 -16.16 -3.47 -23.44
CA VAL A 467 -16.34 -3.54 -24.88
C VAL A 467 -15.00 -3.83 -25.54
N SER A 468 -14.96 -4.85 -26.37
CA SER A 468 -13.76 -5.24 -27.11
C SER A 468 -14.06 -5.36 -28.59
N PRO A 469 -13.15 -4.95 -29.48
CA PRO A 469 -13.24 -5.32 -30.89
C PRO A 469 -13.20 -6.83 -31.04
N VAL A 470 -13.95 -7.34 -32.02
CA VAL A 470 -13.89 -8.75 -32.41
C VAL A 470 -12.57 -9.01 -33.11
N ASP A 471 -11.89 -10.08 -32.72
CA ASP A 471 -10.60 -10.48 -33.26
C ASP A 471 -10.76 -11.32 -34.54
N ALA A 472 -10.44 -10.73 -35.67
CA ALA A 472 -10.49 -11.42 -36.97
C ALA A 472 -9.48 -12.59 -37.10
N THR A 473 -8.48 -12.64 -36.22
CA THR A 473 -7.46 -13.70 -36.21
C THR A 473 -7.85 -14.90 -35.35
N ASP A 474 -8.88 -14.75 -34.50
CA ASP A 474 -9.42 -15.82 -33.68
C ASP A 474 -10.54 -16.57 -34.42
N ALA A 475 -10.29 -17.83 -34.71
CA ALA A 475 -11.27 -18.70 -35.40
C ALA A 475 -12.59 -18.82 -34.64
N ASN A 476 -12.59 -18.74 -33.31
CA ASN A 476 -13.79 -18.81 -32.48
C ASN A 476 -14.65 -17.53 -32.57
N GLN A 477 -14.04 -16.39 -32.91
CA GLN A 477 -14.75 -15.13 -33.06
C GLN A 477 -15.18 -14.82 -34.50
N LYS A 478 -14.72 -15.62 -35.48
CA LYS A 478 -15.11 -15.47 -36.88
C LYS A 478 -16.62 -15.49 -37.10
N PRO A 479 -17.44 -16.34 -36.43
CA PRO A 479 -18.90 -16.32 -36.58
C PRO A 479 -19.54 -14.97 -36.19
N LEU A 480 -18.95 -14.24 -35.26
CA LEU A 480 -19.41 -12.89 -34.84
C LEU A 480 -19.22 -11.88 -35.98
N LEU A 481 -18.03 -11.88 -36.60
CA LEU A 481 -17.73 -11.03 -37.76
C LEU A 481 -18.63 -11.38 -38.96
N ASP A 482 -18.83 -12.67 -39.21
CA ASP A 482 -19.72 -13.16 -40.25
C ASP A 482 -21.20 -12.78 -39.98
N GLY A 483 -21.56 -12.57 -38.71
CA GLY A 483 -22.84 -12.04 -38.27
C GLY A 483 -22.94 -10.51 -38.33
N GLY A 484 -21.87 -9.81 -38.72
CA GLY A 484 -21.83 -8.35 -38.82
C GLY A 484 -21.47 -7.64 -37.52
N LEU A 485 -20.97 -8.37 -36.51
CA LEU A 485 -20.52 -7.81 -35.25
C LEU A 485 -19.02 -7.53 -35.33
N ASP A 486 -18.62 -6.28 -35.24
CA ASP A 486 -17.22 -5.84 -35.21
C ASP A 486 -16.75 -5.48 -33.80
N THR A 487 -17.66 -5.39 -32.85
CA THR A 487 -17.44 -5.14 -31.42
C THR A 487 -18.32 -6.04 -30.56
N LEU A 488 -17.81 -6.44 -29.42
CA LEU A 488 -18.51 -7.25 -28.41
C LEU A 488 -18.57 -6.48 -27.09
N ALA A 489 -19.78 -6.13 -26.67
CA ALA A 489 -20.05 -5.58 -25.35
C ALA A 489 -20.44 -6.74 -24.42
N VAL A 490 -19.82 -6.81 -23.25
CA VAL A 490 -20.10 -7.81 -22.21
C VAL A 490 -20.37 -7.09 -20.90
N ASP A 491 -21.52 -7.38 -20.30
CA ASP A 491 -21.87 -6.97 -18.94
C ASP A 491 -22.17 -8.24 -18.13
N LEU A 492 -21.37 -8.48 -17.09
CA LEU A 492 -21.37 -9.69 -16.28
C LEU A 492 -21.51 -9.32 -14.81
N ASP A 493 -22.43 -9.96 -14.10
CA ASP A 493 -22.62 -9.84 -12.66
C ASP A 493 -22.86 -11.22 -12.06
N LEU A 494 -21.83 -11.78 -11.40
CA LEU A 494 -21.82 -13.13 -10.83
C LEU A 494 -21.52 -13.09 -9.35
N GLY A 495 -22.51 -13.45 -8.53
CA GLY A 495 -22.40 -13.59 -7.08
C GLY A 495 -22.57 -15.04 -6.65
N ALA A 496 -21.71 -15.49 -5.74
CA ALA A 496 -21.81 -16.79 -5.10
C ALA A 496 -21.63 -16.63 -3.60
N ALA A 497 -22.51 -17.23 -2.79
CA ALA A 497 -22.42 -17.15 -1.35
C ALA A 497 -22.90 -18.45 -0.69
N TRP A 498 -22.16 -18.88 0.34
CA TRP A 498 -22.57 -19.94 1.25
C TRP A 498 -22.87 -19.36 2.64
N THR A 499 -23.97 -19.81 3.24
CA THR A 499 -24.38 -19.39 4.57
C THR A 499 -24.22 -20.57 5.54
N GLU A 500 -23.26 -20.49 6.45
CA GLU A 500 -22.93 -21.58 7.38
C GLU A 500 -24.13 -21.97 8.26
N ALA A 501 -24.89 -21.00 8.76
CA ALA A 501 -26.01 -21.24 9.67
C ALA A 501 -27.15 -22.09 9.05
N SER A 502 -27.38 -21.98 7.74
CA SER A 502 -28.40 -22.73 7.03
C SER A 502 -27.84 -23.89 6.19
N GLY A 503 -26.51 -23.91 5.96
CA GLY A 503 -25.88 -24.84 5.04
C GLY A 503 -26.29 -24.60 3.57
N ASN A 504 -26.81 -23.42 3.23
CA ASN A 504 -27.24 -23.10 1.88
C ASN A 504 -26.12 -22.41 1.10
N PHE A 505 -26.00 -22.80 -0.18
CA PHE A 505 -25.18 -22.08 -1.17
C PHE A 505 -26.10 -21.53 -2.26
N ALA A 506 -25.86 -20.29 -2.67
CA ALA A 506 -26.59 -19.65 -3.76
C ALA A 506 -25.61 -19.03 -4.77
N LEU A 507 -25.92 -19.21 -6.05
CA LEU A 507 -25.35 -18.44 -7.14
C LEU A 507 -26.39 -17.37 -7.51
N SER A 508 -26.19 -16.14 -6.99
CA SER A 508 -27.09 -15.00 -7.20
C SER A 508 -26.39 -13.71 -6.71
N PRO A 509 -26.38 -12.61 -7.52
CA PRO A 509 -26.84 -12.58 -8.92
C PRO A 509 -26.00 -13.47 -9.82
N ALA A 510 -26.57 -13.88 -10.97
CA ALA A 510 -25.83 -14.52 -12.03
C ALA A 510 -26.44 -14.02 -13.34
N THR A 511 -25.95 -12.90 -13.82
CA THR A 511 -26.43 -12.24 -15.03
C THR A 511 -25.31 -12.04 -16.02
N ILE A 512 -25.62 -12.20 -17.29
CA ILE A 512 -24.74 -11.89 -18.40
C ILE A 512 -25.55 -11.19 -19.50
N ASP A 513 -25.06 -10.03 -19.96
CA ASP A 513 -25.58 -9.33 -21.13
C ASP A 513 -24.45 -9.24 -22.16
N ILE A 514 -24.64 -9.92 -23.29
CA ILE A 514 -23.75 -9.79 -24.43
C ILE A 514 -24.51 -8.95 -25.46
N GLY A 515 -24.18 -7.68 -25.51
CA GLY A 515 -24.92 -6.67 -26.26
C GLY A 515 -25.22 -7.07 -27.68
N ASN A 516 -26.48 -6.87 -28.13
CA ASN A 516 -27.05 -7.25 -29.39
C ASN A 516 -27.07 -8.77 -29.67
N LEU A 517 -26.79 -9.62 -28.68
CA LEU A 517 -26.85 -11.06 -28.81
C LEU A 517 -27.81 -11.72 -27.84
N VAL A 518 -27.51 -11.59 -26.52
CA VAL A 518 -28.26 -12.31 -25.49
C VAL A 518 -28.18 -11.63 -24.16
N LYS A 519 -29.28 -11.64 -23.41
CA LYS A 519 -29.31 -11.35 -21.99
C LYS A 519 -29.74 -12.60 -21.24
N ALA A 520 -28.91 -13.05 -20.31
CA ALA A 520 -29.24 -14.23 -19.54
C ALA A 520 -29.14 -13.93 -18.03
N SER A 521 -30.02 -14.51 -17.24
CA SER A 521 -29.88 -14.62 -15.81
C SER A 521 -30.10 -16.05 -15.35
N ALA A 522 -29.30 -16.48 -14.39
CA ALA A 522 -29.38 -17.80 -13.80
C ALA A 522 -29.48 -17.69 -12.27
N GLY A 523 -30.21 -18.63 -11.67
CA GLY A 523 -30.24 -18.83 -10.23
C GLY A 523 -29.99 -20.30 -9.92
N VAL A 524 -29.03 -20.56 -9.03
CA VAL A 524 -28.73 -21.90 -8.54
C VAL A 524 -28.76 -21.87 -7.03
N SER A 525 -29.53 -22.76 -6.42
CA SER A 525 -29.52 -22.97 -4.99
C SER A 525 -29.11 -24.40 -4.67
N LEU A 526 -28.27 -24.56 -3.63
CA LEU A 526 -27.89 -25.85 -3.08
C LEU A 526 -28.21 -25.84 -1.59
N ALA A 527 -28.71 -26.96 -1.10
CA ALA A 527 -29.02 -27.15 0.31
C ALA A 527 -28.11 -28.20 0.96
N HIS A 528 -28.04 -28.19 2.27
CA HIS A 528 -27.23 -29.13 3.05
C HIS A 528 -25.74 -29.16 2.62
N VAL A 529 -25.19 -28.01 2.26
CA VAL A 529 -23.77 -27.86 1.92
C VAL A 529 -22.96 -27.84 3.23
N PRO A 530 -22.30 -28.94 3.59
CA PRO A 530 -21.55 -28.99 4.85
C PRO A 530 -20.23 -28.23 4.71
N ARG A 531 -19.72 -27.72 5.83
CA ARG A 531 -18.43 -26.99 5.90
C ARG A 531 -17.27 -27.74 5.26
N GLY A 532 -17.27 -29.09 5.32
CA GLY A 532 -16.23 -29.94 4.75
C GLY A 532 -16.13 -29.93 3.22
N VAL A 533 -17.12 -29.40 2.50
CA VAL A 533 -17.02 -29.16 1.03
C VAL A 533 -15.93 -28.13 0.73
N PHE A 534 -15.71 -27.18 1.64
CA PHE A 534 -14.66 -26.14 1.52
C PHE A 534 -13.32 -26.63 2.09
N SER A 535 -12.93 -27.88 1.76
CA SER A 535 -11.61 -28.41 2.09
C SER A 535 -10.66 -28.23 0.91
N PRO A 536 -9.39 -27.82 1.13
CA PRO A 536 -8.38 -27.80 0.07
C PRO A 536 -7.99 -29.20 -0.39
N GLU A 537 -8.32 -30.23 0.38
CA GLU A 537 -8.10 -31.64 0.04
C GLU A 537 -9.28 -32.19 -0.77
N LEU A 538 -9.04 -32.41 -2.08
CA LEU A 538 -10.09 -32.84 -3.00
C LEU A 538 -10.84 -34.12 -2.55
N PRO A 539 -10.20 -35.19 -2.01
CA PRO A 539 -10.91 -36.38 -1.53
C PRO A 539 -11.91 -36.07 -0.42
N GLN A 540 -11.53 -35.21 0.55
CA GLN A 540 -12.38 -34.79 1.65
C GLN A 540 -13.54 -33.92 1.17
N ALA A 541 -13.26 -32.96 0.27
CA ALA A 541 -14.30 -32.12 -0.34
C ALA A 541 -15.33 -32.97 -1.09
N MET A 542 -14.90 -33.95 -1.88
CA MET A 542 -15.77 -34.86 -2.63
C MET A 542 -16.62 -35.75 -1.72
N GLN A 543 -16.06 -36.27 -0.63
CA GLN A 543 -16.82 -37.06 0.35
C GLN A 543 -17.95 -36.22 0.99
N ASN A 544 -17.67 -34.99 1.34
CA ASN A 544 -18.68 -34.07 1.91
C ASN A 544 -19.68 -33.60 0.85
N ALA A 545 -19.26 -33.45 -0.41
CA ALA A 545 -20.14 -33.07 -1.53
C ALA A 545 -21.24 -34.11 -1.81
N ALA A 546 -21.08 -35.36 -1.39
CA ALA A 546 -22.12 -36.38 -1.49
C ALA A 546 -23.41 -36.06 -0.70
N GLN A 547 -23.33 -35.17 0.31
CA GLN A 547 -24.48 -34.74 1.11
C GLN A 547 -25.18 -33.51 0.53
N VAL A 548 -24.60 -32.85 -0.44
CA VAL A 548 -25.15 -31.62 -1.03
C VAL A 548 -26.37 -31.96 -1.87
N GLU A 549 -27.49 -31.32 -1.55
CA GLU A 549 -28.74 -31.45 -2.27
C GLU A 549 -28.93 -30.30 -3.26
N ILE A 550 -29.43 -30.60 -4.45
CA ILE A 550 -29.79 -29.57 -5.41
C ILE A 550 -31.10 -28.90 -4.99
N GLY A 551 -31.14 -27.59 -5.07
CA GLY A 551 -32.37 -26.82 -4.91
C GLY A 551 -32.94 -26.40 -6.28
N THR A 552 -33.62 -25.26 -6.31
CA THR A 552 -34.19 -24.72 -7.54
C THR A 552 -33.09 -24.19 -8.47
N LEU A 553 -33.22 -24.52 -9.75
CA LEU A 553 -32.45 -23.96 -10.86
C LEU A 553 -33.37 -23.09 -11.71
N GLU A 554 -32.95 -21.86 -11.97
CA GLU A 554 -33.69 -20.93 -12.83
C GLU A 554 -32.78 -20.43 -13.93
N LEU A 555 -33.31 -20.37 -15.16
CA LEU A 555 -32.66 -19.77 -16.31
C LEU A 555 -33.67 -18.86 -17.01
N ASN A 556 -33.28 -17.59 -17.17
CA ASN A 556 -34.02 -16.64 -18.00
C ASN A 556 -33.10 -16.18 -19.12
N LEU A 557 -33.50 -16.36 -20.35
CA LEU A 557 -32.70 -16.10 -21.54
C LEU A 557 -33.51 -15.24 -22.51
N HIS A 558 -33.09 -14.00 -22.73
CA HIS A 558 -33.67 -13.11 -23.73
C HIS A 558 -32.78 -13.08 -24.97
N ASP A 559 -33.36 -13.42 -26.13
CA ASP A 559 -32.68 -13.36 -27.42
C ASP A 559 -32.66 -11.91 -27.93
N ALA A 560 -31.47 -11.36 -28.13
CA ALA A 560 -31.27 -10.05 -28.73
C ALA A 560 -30.60 -10.12 -30.13
N GLY A 561 -30.53 -11.34 -30.70
CA GLY A 561 -29.94 -11.61 -32.01
C GLY A 561 -29.07 -12.86 -32.09
N ALA A 562 -28.84 -13.56 -30.98
CA ALA A 562 -28.03 -14.77 -30.94
C ALA A 562 -28.65 -15.90 -31.77
N VAL A 563 -29.97 -16.07 -31.70
CA VAL A 563 -30.69 -17.07 -32.48
C VAL A 563 -30.52 -16.83 -33.97
N ASP A 564 -30.69 -15.61 -34.45
CA ASP A 564 -30.50 -15.26 -35.85
C ASP A 564 -29.06 -15.48 -36.32
N MET A 565 -28.08 -15.20 -35.47
CA MET A 565 -26.67 -15.49 -35.76
C MET A 565 -26.40 -16.99 -35.88
N LEU A 566 -26.93 -17.81 -34.97
CA LEU A 566 -26.82 -19.27 -35.03
C LEU A 566 -27.50 -19.86 -36.27
N VAL A 567 -28.70 -19.37 -36.60
CA VAL A 567 -29.43 -19.77 -37.82
C VAL A 567 -28.62 -19.40 -39.07
N ALA A 568 -28.05 -18.22 -39.14
CA ALA A 568 -27.21 -17.78 -40.25
C ALA A 568 -25.93 -18.64 -40.38
N GLN A 569 -25.33 -19.02 -39.27
CA GLN A 569 -24.16 -19.90 -39.25
C GLN A 569 -24.54 -21.32 -39.77
N PHE A 570 -25.64 -21.88 -39.25
CA PHE A 570 -26.15 -23.19 -39.71
C PHE A 570 -26.49 -23.18 -41.21
N ALA A 571 -27.16 -22.11 -41.66
CA ALA A 571 -27.49 -21.93 -43.07
C ALA A 571 -26.26 -21.97 -43.97
N ARG A 572 -25.19 -21.25 -43.57
CA ARG A 572 -23.92 -21.24 -44.33
C ARG A 572 -23.22 -22.60 -44.31
N SER A 573 -23.15 -23.28 -43.16
CA SER A 573 -22.45 -24.56 -43.02
C SER A 573 -23.13 -25.70 -43.78
N HIS A 574 -24.45 -25.62 -43.97
CA HIS A 574 -25.24 -26.64 -44.67
C HIS A 574 -25.68 -26.20 -46.09
N ASN A 575 -25.28 -24.98 -46.50
CA ASN A 575 -25.63 -24.40 -47.81
C ASN A 575 -27.15 -24.37 -48.07
N VAL A 576 -27.93 -23.94 -47.07
CA VAL A 576 -29.39 -23.81 -47.13
C VAL A 576 -29.84 -22.38 -46.84
N GLY A 577 -31.10 -22.05 -47.21
CA GLY A 577 -31.69 -20.77 -46.88
C GLY A 577 -31.94 -20.62 -45.36
N ARG A 578 -32.00 -19.37 -44.84
CA ARG A 578 -32.19 -19.11 -43.39
C ARG A 578 -33.47 -19.72 -42.83
N ASP A 579 -34.59 -19.65 -43.58
CA ASP A 579 -35.88 -20.24 -43.15
C ASP A 579 -35.78 -21.76 -43.05
N ALA A 580 -35.16 -22.41 -44.05
CA ALA A 580 -34.91 -23.85 -44.02
C ALA A 580 -33.95 -24.25 -42.88
N ALA A 581 -32.93 -23.44 -42.61
CA ALA A 581 -32.00 -23.63 -41.49
C ALA A 581 -32.73 -23.53 -40.13
N ARG A 582 -33.60 -22.53 -39.97
CA ARG A 582 -34.40 -22.35 -38.74
C ARG A 582 -35.34 -23.54 -38.55
N ALA A 583 -36.06 -23.95 -39.57
CA ALA A 583 -36.93 -25.11 -39.52
C ALA A 583 -36.15 -26.40 -39.14
N ALA A 584 -35.00 -26.64 -39.77
CA ALA A 584 -34.16 -27.79 -39.47
C ALA A 584 -33.63 -27.78 -38.00
N ILE A 585 -33.27 -26.61 -37.45
CA ILE A 585 -32.86 -26.46 -36.04
C ILE A 585 -34.05 -26.80 -35.14
N VAL A 586 -35.24 -26.26 -35.42
CA VAL A 586 -36.47 -26.54 -34.65
C VAL A 586 -36.85 -28.01 -34.69
N ASP A 587 -36.78 -28.65 -35.85
CA ASP A 587 -37.06 -30.08 -36.01
C ASP A 587 -36.06 -30.94 -35.21
N ASN A 588 -34.79 -30.57 -35.22
CA ASN A 588 -33.77 -31.23 -34.40
C ASN A 588 -34.04 -31.04 -32.87
N ILE A 589 -34.50 -29.87 -32.43
CA ILE A 589 -34.88 -29.62 -31.05
C ILE A 589 -36.05 -30.51 -30.65
N LYS A 590 -37.10 -30.58 -31.50
CA LYS A 590 -38.27 -31.41 -31.27
C LYS A 590 -37.90 -32.90 -31.20
N ALA A 591 -37.10 -33.39 -32.14
CA ALA A 591 -36.69 -34.79 -32.19
C ALA A 591 -35.79 -35.16 -30.99
N SER A 592 -34.75 -34.38 -30.70
CA SER A 592 -33.85 -34.64 -29.58
C SER A 592 -34.53 -34.40 -28.24
N GLY A 593 -35.39 -33.40 -28.16
CA GLY A 593 -36.12 -33.05 -26.95
C GLY A 593 -37.13 -34.11 -26.53
N GLN A 594 -37.86 -34.73 -27.51
CA GLN A 594 -38.74 -35.85 -27.23
C GLN A 594 -37.98 -37.07 -26.70
N GLN A 595 -36.80 -37.30 -27.18
CA GLN A 595 -35.93 -38.38 -26.73
C GLN A 595 -35.38 -38.17 -25.31
N ILE A 596 -35.03 -36.92 -24.96
CA ILE A 596 -34.39 -36.56 -23.67
C ILE A 596 -35.46 -36.29 -22.60
N ALA A 597 -36.52 -35.53 -22.92
CA ALA A 597 -37.53 -35.10 -21.96
C ALA A 597 -38.62 -36.15 -21.71
N GLY A 598 -38.62 -37.25 -22.44
CA GLY A 598 -39.62 -38.29 -22.36
C GLY A 598 -41.02 -37.81 -22.81
N ALA A 599 -42.03 -38.70 -22.79
CA ALA A 599 -43.40 -38.37 -23.12
C ALA A 599 -44.18 -37.69 -21.95
N THR A 600 -43.51 -36.97 -21.06
CA THR A 600 -44.18 -36.26 -19.97
C THR A 600 -44.79 -34.95 -20.48
N PRO A 601 -45.96 -34.52 -19.95
CA PRO A 601 -46.55 -33.24 -20.34
C PRO A 601 -45.62 -32.04 -20.08
N GLU A 602 -44.86 -32.08 -19.02
CA GLU A 602 -43.89 -31.03 -18.62
C GLU A 602 -42.71 -30.98 -19.59
N GLY A 603 -42.16 -32.16 -19.96
CA GLY A 603 -41.08 -32.27 -20.93
C GLY A 603 -41.50 -31.78 -22.31
N THR A 604 -42.71 -32.17 -22.74
CA THR A 604 -43.29 -31.73 -24.02
C THR A 604 -43.47 -30.21 -24.05
N ALA A 605 -43.98 -29.61 -22.96
CA ALA A 605 -44.14 -28.15 -22.83
C ALA A 605 -42.79 -27.43 -22.86
N ALA A 606 -41.76 -28.01 -22.29
CA ALA A 606 -40.40 -27.44 -22.30
C ALA A 606 -39.81 -27.45 -23.70
N VAL A 607 -39.90 -28.55 -24.42
CA VAL A 607 -39.47 -28.67 -25.82
C VAL A 607 -40.22 -27.67 -26.72
N GLU A 608 -41.53 -27.51 -26.49
CA GLU A 608 -42.34 -26.56 -27.24
C GLU A 608 -41.95 -25.09 -26.95
N ALA A 609 -41.65 -24.76 -25.67
CA ALA A 609 -41.17 -23.44 -25.28
C ALA A 609 -39.80 -23.13 -25.94
N ILE A 610 -38.86 -24.07 -25.92
CA ILE A 610 -37.53 -23.91 -26.56
C ILE A 610 -37.70 -23.80 -28.09
N SER A 611 -38.59 -24.61 -28.71
CA SER A 611 -38.86 -24.51 -30.12
C SER A 611 -39.40 -23.14 -30.54
N ARG A 612 -40.40 -22.62 -29.81
CA ARG A 612 -40.97 -21.26 -30.05
C ARG A 612 -39.91 -20.16 -29.85
N PHE A 613 -39.03 -20.30 -28.86
CA PHE A 613 -37.94 -19.36 -28.66
C PHE A 613 -37.02 -19.26 -29.88
N VAL A 614 -36.76 -20.38 -30.57
CA VAL A 614 -35.94 -20.39 -31.79
C VAL A 614 -36.77 -19.98 -33.01
N GLU A 615 -38.05 -20.34 -33.07
CA GLU A 615 -38.96 -19.98 -34.17
C GLU A 615 -39.19 -18.46 -34.28
N THR A 616 -39.28 -17.78 -33.14
CA THR A 616 -39.62 -16.34 -33.08
C THR A 616 -38.49 -15.57 -32.43
N PRO A 617 -37.68 -14.82 -33.19
CA PRO A 617 -36.61 -13.99 -32.64
C PRO A 617 -37.10 -12.95 -31.63
N GLY A 618 -36.22 -12.58 -30.71
CA GLY A 618 -36.48 -11.50 -29.71
C GLY A 618 -37.35 -11.96 -28.54
N GLN A 619 -37.59 -13.25 -28.37
CA GLN A 619 -38.35 -13.76 -27.22
C GLN A 619 -37.48 -13.98 -25.98
N THR A 620 -38.15 -14.12 -24.86
CA THR A 620 -37.57 -14.54 -23.59
C THR A 620 -37.99 -15.97 -23.29
N LEU A 621 -37.01 -16.85 -23.02
CA LEU A 621 -37.19 -18.21 -22.56
C LEU A 621 -36.95 -18.29 -21.05
N LEU A 622 -37.94 -18.70 -20.28
CA LEU A 622 -37.84 -18.98 -18.87
C LEU A 622 -37.87 -20.50 -18.66
N ILE A 623 -36.87 -21.05 -17.96
CA ILE A 623 -36.84 -22.45 -17.54
C ILE A 623 -36.61 -22.48 -16.02
N ARG A 624 -37.49 -23.17 -15.30
CA ARG A 624 -37.36 -23.43 -13.88
C ARG A 624 -37.40 -24.93 -13.64
N LEU A 625 -36.38 -25.44 -12.94
CA LEU A 625 -36.28 -26.83 -12.52
C LEU A 625 -36.36 -26.87 -10.99
N THR A 626 -37.41 -27.49 -10.46
CA THR A 626 -37.63 -27.66 -9.02
C THR A 626 -37.53 -29.17 -8.70
N PRO A 627 -36.61 -29.59 -7.81
CA PRO A 627 -36.50 -31.00 -7.46
C PRO A 627 -37.80 -31.55 -6.88
N ARG A 628 -38.20 -32.73 -7.34
CA ARG A 628 -39.42 -33.43 -6.82
C ARG A 628 -39.18 -34.08 -5.46
N ALA A 629 -37.92 -34.43 -5.21
CA ALA A 629 -37.47 -35.05 -3.96
C ALA A 629 -36.05 -34.56 -3.65
N LYS A 630 -35.49 -34.94 -2.52
CA LYS A 630 -34.09 -34.70 -2.19
C LYS A 630 -33.18 -35.39 -3.20
N ALA A 631 -32.45 -34.62 -3.97
CA ALA A 631 -31.57 -35.13 -5.01
C ALA A 631 -30.13 -34.73 -4.73
N PRO A 632 -29.25 -35.71 -4.38
CA PRO A 632 -27.82 -35.41 -4.22
C PRO A 632 -27.19 -34.94 -5.52
N VAL A 633 -26.45 -33.83 -5.47
CA VAL A 633 -25.82 -33.19 -6.65
C VAL A 633 -24.93 -34.17 -7.41
N LEU A 634 -24.10 -34.96 -6.72
CA LEU A 634 -23.17 -35.90 -7.37
C LEU A 634 -23.91 -37.03 -8.12
N GLN A 635 -24.99 -37.54 -7.55
CA GLN A 635 -25.83 -38.56 -8.20
C GLN A 635 -26.49 -37.99 -9.47
N LEU A 636 -26.98 -36.76 -9.36
CA LEU A 636 -27.61 -36.08 -10.47
C LEU A 636 -26.64 -35.80 -11.63
N LEU A 637 -25.41 -35.33 -11.29
CA LEU A 637 -24.36 -35.12 -12.29
C LEU A 637 -23.93 -36.41 -13.00
N GLN A 638 -23.96 -37.55 -12.28
CA GLN A 638 -23.69 -38.85 -12.86
C GLN A 638 -24.84 -39.30 -13.80
N LEU A 639 -26.09 -39.13 -13.37
CA LEU A 639 -27.27 -39.43 -14.19
C LEU A 639 -27.31 -38.56 -15.47
N LEU A 640 -27.00 -37.27 -15.36
CA LEU A 640 -26.93 -36.39 -16.55
C LEU A 640 -25.92 -36.84 -17.60
N LYS A 641 -24.86 -37.54 -17.20
CA LYS A 641 -23.86 -38.09 -18.12
C LYS A 641 -24.26 -39.42 -18.75
N THR A 642 -25.00 -40.26 -18.01
CA THR A 642 -25.35 -41.65 -18.40
C THR A 642 -26.76 -41.77 -18.93
N ASP A 643 -27.73 -41.09 -18.34
CA ASP A 643 -29.13 -41.08 -18.68
C ASP A 643 -29.76 -39.70 -18.39
N PRO A 644 -29.63 -38.73 -19.31
CA PRO A 644 -30.18 -37.39 -19.16
C PRO A 644 -31.70 -37.37 -18.94
N ALA A 645 -32.44 -38.33 -19.50
CA ALA A 645 -33.89 -38.40 -19.32
C ALA A 645 -34.28 -38.70 -17.89
N SER A 646 -33.64 -39.69 -17.27
CA SER A 646 -33.84 -39.99 -15.85
C SER A 646 -33.42 -38.85 -14.97
N ALA A 647 -32.33 -38.15 -15.29
CA ALA A 647 -31.91 -36.97 -14.52
C ALA A 647 -32.94 -35.84 -14.53
N LEU A 648 -33.55 -35.55 -15.70
CA LEU A 648 -34.60 -34.53 -15.82
C LEU A 648 -35.92 -34.95 -15.15
N ALA A 649 -36.24 -36.27 -15.10
CA ALA A 649 -37.43 -36.77 -14.40
C ALA A 649 -37.43 -36.48 -12.87
N GLU A 650 -36.26 -36.28 -12.28
CA GLU A 650 -36.12 -35.86 -10.85
C GLU A 650 -36.64 -34.44 -10.61
N PHE A 651 -36.93 -33.65 -11.64
CA PHE A 651 -37.38 -32.26 -11.53
C PHE A 651 -38.83 -32.09 -12.02
N LYS A 652 -39.53 -31.17 -11.39
CA LYS A 652 -40.65 -30.46 -12.00
C LYS A 652 -40.09 -29.44 -12.95
N ILE A 653 -40.42 -29.53 -14.24
CA ILE A 653 -39.94 -28.63 -15.29
C ILE A 653 -41.06 -27.63 -15.60
N GLU A 654 -40.78 -26.35 -15.42
CA GLU A 654 -41.64 -25.25 -15.85
C GLU A 654 -40.89 -24.48 -16.92
N ALA A 655 -41.42 -24.40 -18.12
CA ALA A 655 -40.82 -23.64 -19.21
C ALA A 655 -41.88 -22.81 -19.93
N SER A 656 -41.53 -21.57 -20.25
CA SER A 656 -42.41 -20.66 -20.98
C SER A 656 -41.58 -19.71 -21.86
N THR A 657 -42.22 -19.26 -22.93
CA THR A 657 -41.70 -18.20 -23.81
C THR A 657 -42.67 -17.06 -23.89
N GLY A 658 -42.16 -15.84 -23.99
CA GLY A 658 -42.95 -14.60 -24.13
C GLY A 658 -42.07 -13.45 -24.61
N LEU A 659 -42.72 -12.31 -24.96
CA LEU A 659 -42.02 -11.07 -25.33
C LEU A 659 -41.37 -10.41 -24.15
#